data_cf4410bf7a102ca62af817c321987be4
#
_entry.id   cf4410bf7a102ca62af817c321987be4
#
_cell.length_a   1.000
_cell.length_b   1.000
_cell.length_c   1.000
_cell.angle_alpha   90.00
_cell.angle_beta   90.00
_cell.angle_gamma   90.00
#
_symmetry.space_group_name_H-M   'P 1'
#
loop_
_entity.id
_entity.type
_entity.pdbx_description
1 polymer ?
#
loop_
_entity_poly.entity_id
_entity_poly.type
_entity_poly.pdbx_seq_one_letter_code
_entity_poly.pdbx_strand_id
1 'polypeptide(L)'
;MIYQITYVKDGSGRNRKVARPVRDRQELMALRDSQENLMHLAKARQGSNADKRELLQLAYNLGHIDGKIAGAKSVGSYFFYDVDCYDKSESPNIRDMIIGKKDEIGLMMLEQSASGGWHLVCRRERGKTILECIVKTSLALHLEMDTGTKDLQRVVFSTSGSPEDLVYLDDALFGEPMSKEECEKEYEVLRERTRKGLEEVPKGAKKADKHYKPWEDGSKESKPKDNDSKESGSQAENGASLPEAVTERSWFITEGVMKEKGLDKSDFLDAGGRHTAVKIFLSGVTQLLTKAESKGVLKVLMPDHWGDDNIQQLVNDFYQNYTNPNQRLLKYQEELFTQSRRLSTSGSSHPQGMLGETPPEMPKKLPKLISLLTSKTPDVYKAAVANAVFPALGAHLCGVSFTYTDNVEHEATLMNCLMAPTGSGKGCIDEPIRHIMADIKRRDEENERREAEWKKDCQKKGANKDKLVRPEGLVIQIIDPDMTKPALVTRMDEAEGHFVYVKLNELDLFEQLKGQTGKQHFQLMCLAFDPKSEYGQTRYGTQSVTARPRCRFNWNACSTIIKGRRFFRKVLTDGPISRINFCTIPEEVIGSEQPVFGIYDLAFDEELKPYIDKLNSARGVLDCQQAYKLAKQLQQECAEFARLSQSDTYWNLSHRACVIAWLKACVLYVANGLQWEKSIAEFTSWSLRYDMWCKMAFFGADIERAERGEDGSLNRRGPRNLLEMLPNEFTLNDAKRVRQQEGLSNQDKKCENMIRQWVHRNYVLRVTDDSFVKASIT
;
A
#
# COMPACT_ATOMS: atom_id res chain seq x y z
N MET A 1 25.85 21.15 -20.26
CA MET A 1 27.08 20.74 -19.55
C MET A 1 26.92 19.36 -18.96
N ILE A 2 27.97 18.56 -18.93
CA ILE A 2 28.05 17.26 -18.23
C ILE A 2 28.94 17.48 -17.02
N TYR A 3 28.57 16.88 -15.87
CA TYR A 3 29.39 16.92 -14.67
C TYR A 3 29.74 15.53 -14.19
N GLN A 4 31.02 15.30 -13.93
CA GLN A 4 31.49 14.18 -13.14
C GLN A 4 31.22 14.49 -11.66
N ILE A 5 30.66 13.52 -10.93
CA ILE A 5 30.33 13.65 -9.52
C ILE A 5 31.32 12.83 -8.71
N THR A 6 31.98 13.48 -7.78
CA THR A 6 32.92 12.87 -6.85
C THR A 6 32.56 13.20 -5.41
N TYR A 7 33.14 12.47 -4.46
CA TYR A 7 32.89 12.68 -3.04
C TYR A 7 34.17 13.16 -2.36
N VAL A 8 34.11 14.32 -1.71
CA VAL A 8 35.22 14.90 -0.95
C VAL A 8 34.81 14.97 0.52
N LYS A 9 35.69 14.55 1.41
CA LYS A 9 35.47 14.72 2.86
C LYS A 9 35.63 16.18 3.23
N ASP A 10 34.65 16.75 3.91
CA ASP A 10 34.74 18.10 4.49
C ASP A 10 35.56 18.09 5.78
N GLY A 11 35.84 19.29 6.32
CA GLY A 11 36.61 19.45 7.57
C GLY A 11 35.98 18.77 8.81
N SER A 12 34.72 18.26 8.70
CA SER A 12 34.03 17.47 9.72
C SER A 12 34.04 15.96 9.42
N GLY A 13 34.74 15.52 8.38
CA GLY A 13 34.83 14.13 7.95
C GLY A 13 33.59 13.62 7.17
N ARG A 14 32.61 14.47 6.84
CA ARG A 14 31.41 14.12 6.10
C ARG A 14 31.66 14.14 4.59
N ASN A 15 31.19 13.13 3.86
CA ASN A 15 31.26 13.11 2.42
C ASN A 15 30.35 14.18 1.81
N ARG A 16 30.91 15.04 0.97
CA ARG A 16 30.18 16.03 0.16
C ARG A 16 30.32 15.70 -1.30
N LYS A 17 29.21 15.79 -2.04
CA LYS A 17 29.21 15.66 -3.51
C LYS A 17 29.79 16.93 -4.13
N VAL A 18 30.80 16.75 -4.97
CA VAL A 18 31.42 17.82 -5.75
C VAL A 18 31.26 17.49 -7.22
N ALA A 19 30.88 18.49 -8.02
CA ALA A 19 30.75 18.37 -9.47
C ALA A 19 31.93 19.02 -10.18
N ARG A 20 32.52 18.28 -11.12
CA ARG A 20 33.54 18.75 -12.02
C ARG A 20 33.00 18.71 -13.46
N PRO A 21 33.07 19.81 -14.24
CA PRO A 21 32.62 19.78 -15.63
C PRO A 21 33.51 18.85 -16.47
N VAL A 22 32.86 18.08 -17.34
CA VAL A 22 33.49 17.27 -18.40
C VAL A 22 33.53 18.14 -19.66
N ARG A 23 34.72 18.37 -20.20
CA ARG A 23 34.97 19.41 -21.19
C ARG A 23 34.60 18.99 -22.61
N ASP A 24 34.98 17.77 -22.96
CA ASP A 24 34.86 17.23 -24.30
C ASP A 24 34.61 15.74 -24.33
N ARG A 25 34.42 15.22 -25.53
CA ARG A 25 34.18 13.80 -25.79
C ARG A 25 35.37 12.94 -25.33
N GLN A 26 36.60 13.42 -25.55
CA GLN A 26 37.79 12.65 -25.21
C GLN A 26 37.89 12.44 -23.68
N GLU A 27 37.64 13.48 -22.90
CA GLU A 27 37.62 13.41 -21.45
C GLU A 27 36.50 12.47 -20.96
N LEU A 28 35.29 12.55 -21.55
CA LEU A 28 34.17 11.66 -21.22
C LEU A 28 34.56 10.19 -21.46
N MET A 29 35.13 9.88 -22.62
CA MET A 29 35.54 8.52 -22.97
C MET A 29 36.64 8.02 -22.03
N ALA A 30 37.64 8.85 -21.71
CA ALA A 30 38.72 8.49 -20.80
C ALA A 30 38.20 8.17 -19.38
N LEU A 31 37.17 8.90 -18.90
CA LEU A 31 36.51 8.61 -17.61
C LEU A 31 35.73 7.29 -17.65
N ARG A 32 35.01 7.03 -18.73
CA ARG A 32 34.18 5.82 -18.90
C ARG A 32 35.05 4.57 -19.00
N ASP A 33 36.16 4.66 -19.70
CA ASP A 33 37.09 3.55 -19.96
C ASP A 33 38.23 3.47 -18.94
N SER A 34 38.14 4.22 -17.84
CA SER A 34 39.08 4.09 -16.75
C SER A 34 39.09 2.66 -16.19
N GLN A 35 40.29 2.16 -15.84
CA GLN A 35 40.46 0.80 -15.31
C GLN A 35 39.53 0.53 -14.09
N GLU A 36 39.36 1.55 -13.24
CA GLU A 36 38.51 1.48 -12.07
C GLU A 36 37.01 1.31 -12.44
N ASN A 37 36.48 2.14 -13.38
CA ASN A 37 35.13 2.03 -13.84
C ASN A 37 34.84 0.68 -14.50
N LEU A 38 35.74 0.21 -15.38
CA LEU A 38 35.61 -1.09 -16.06
C LEU A 38 35.59 -2.26 -15.07
N MET A 39 36.43 -2.22 -14.03
CA MET A 39 36.49 -3.23 -12.99
C MET A 39 35.14 -3.28 -12.22
N HIS A 40 34.61 -2.12 -11.80
CA HIS A 40 33.33 -2.05 -11.10
C HIS A 40 32.16 -2.43 -12.00
N LEU A 41 32.23 -2.08 -13.30
CA LEU A 41 31.21 -2.45 -14.27
C LEU A 41 31.08 -3.97 -14.44
N ALA A 42 32.23 -4.66 -14.56
CA ALA A 42 32.26 -6.11 -14.68
C ALA A 42 31.60 -6.81 -13.48
N LYS A 43 31.88 -6.35 -12.26
CA LYS A 43 31.27 -6.89 -11.03
C LYS A 43 29.77 -6.47 -10.87
N ALA A 44 29.42 -5.24 -11.25
CA ALA A 44 28.04 -4.77 -11.22
C ALA A 44 27.14 -5.60 -12.14
N ARG A 45 27.63 -5.98 -13.32
CA ARG A 45 26.92 -6.87 -14.25
C ARG A 45 26.76 -8.31 -13.75
N GLN A 46 27.61 -8.73 -12.80
CA GLN A 46 27.48 -10.00 -12.07
C GLN A 46 26.54 -9.93 -10.86
N GLY A 47 25.88 -8.76 -10.63
CA GLY A 47 24.90 -8.56 -9.57
C GLY A 47 25.42 -7.86 -8.32
N SER A 48 26.66 -7.35 -8.30
CA SER A 48 27.19 -6.59 -7.17
C SER A 48 26.60 -5.18 -7.08
N ASN A 49 25.66 -4.97 -6.17
CA ASN A 49 25.10 -3.65 -5.89
C ASN A 49 26.11 -2.68 -5.24
N ALA A 50 27.13 -3.19 -4.58
CA ALA A 50 28.19 -2.36 -4.01
C ALA A 50 29.04 -1.75 -5.14
N ASP A 51 29.49 -2.57 -6.09
CA ASP A 51 30.27 -2.13 -7.23
C ASP A 51 29.46 -1.22 -8.18
N LYS A 52 28.13 -1.44 -8.31
CA LYS A 52 27.26 -0.53 -9.07
C LYS A 52 27.28 0.91 -8.52
N ARG A 53 27.44 1.10 -7.20
CA ARG A 53 27.53 2.43 -6.57
C ARG A 53 28.89 3.12 -6.75
N GLU A 54 29.91 2.35 -7.09
CA GLU A 54 31.26 2.83 -7.35
C GLU A 54 31.49 3.15 -8.83
N LEU A 55 30.52 2.90 -9.72
CA LEU A 55 30.58 3.28 -11.13
C LEU A 55 30.75 4.78 -11.29
N LEU A 56 31.31 5.19 -12.45
CA LEU A 56 31.39 6.59 -12.86
C LEU A 56 30.05 7.29 -12.70
N GLN A 57 30.02 8.34 -11.92
CA GLN A 57 28.80 9.10 -11.63
C GLN A 57 28.79 10.40 -12.46
N LEU A 58 27.77 10.55 -13.29
CA LEU A 58 27.57 11.73 -14.13
C LEU A 58 26.23 12.43 -13.80
N ALA A 59 26.16 13.74 -14.06
CA ALA A 59 24.93 14.52 -13.94
C ALA A 59 24.72 15.38 -15.19
N TYR A 60 23.50 15.41 -15.72
CA TYR A 60 23.15 16.04 -17.00
C TYR A 60 22.10 17.16 -16.85
N ASN A 61 21.30 17.17 -15.80
CA ASN A 61 20.20 18.12 -15.60
C ASN A 61 20.65 19.52 -15.16
N LEU A 62 21.91 19.62 -14.69
CA LEU A 62 22.48 20.84 -14.12
C LEU A 62 22.94 21.82 -15.21
N GLY A 63 22.70 23.13 -14.98
CA GLY A 63 23.35 24.20 -15.67
C GLY A 63 24.72 24.54 -15.04
N HIS A 64 25.14 25.80 -15.07
CA HIS A 64 26.37 26.23 -14.40
C HIS A 64 26.28 26.13 -12.88
N ILE A 65 27.24 25.43 -12.27
CA ILE A 65 27.39 25.32 -10.81
C ILE A 65 28.86 25.50 -10.40
N ASP A 66 29.07 26.11 -9.24
CA ASP A 66 30.41 26.34 -8.67
C ASP A 66 30.81 25.15 -7.76
N GLY A 67 30.95 23.96 -8.35
CA GLY A 67 31.43 22.74 -7.68
C GLY A 67 30.50 22.10 -6.64
N LYS A 68 29.47 22.79 -6.15
CA LYS A 68 28.50 22.26 -5.18
C LYS A 68 27.19 21.91 -5.85
N ILE A 69 26.76 20.64 -5.69
CA ILE A 69 25.47 20.18 -6.22
C ILE A 69 24.33 20.52 -5.27
N ALA A 70 24.56 20.41 -3.97
CA ALA A 70 23.55 20.65 -2.96
C ALA A 70 23.07 22.11 -3.00
N GLY A 71 21.76 22.30 -3.24
CA GLY A 71 21.16 23.63 -3.37
C GLY A 71 21.40 24.32 -4.72
N ALA A 72 21.84 23.59 -5.76
CA ALA A 72 22.00 24.13 -7.11
C ALA A 72 20.69 24.75 -7.62
N LYS A 73 20.80 26.00 -8.14
CA LYS A 73 19.69 26.78 -8.70
C LYS A 73 19.96 27.13 -10.18
N SER A 74 20.39 26.14 -10.94
CA SER A 74 20.83 26.32 -12.31
C SER A 74 20.43 25.09 -13.13
N VAL A 75 19.58 25.28 -14.15
CA VAL A 75 19.09 24.22 -15.03
C VAL A 75 19.82 24.25 -16.37
N GLY A 76 20.23 23.06 -16.86
CA GLY A 76 20.96 22.91 -18.11
C GLY A 76 20.07 22.78 -19.36
N SER A 77 20.75 22.65 -20.50
CA SER A 77 20.14 22.43 -21.82
C SER A 77 19.69 20.98 -22.04
N TYR A 78 20.01 20.08 -21.13
CA TYR A 78 19.76 18.63 -21.26
C TYR A 78 18.97 18.11 -20.07
N PHE A 79 18.33 16.96 -20.26
CA PHE A 79 17.72 16.21 -19.19
C PHE A 79 18.00 14.71 -19.35
N PHE A 80 17.99 14.00 -18.24
CA PHE A 80 18.20 12.57 -18.19
C PHE A 80 16.85 11.83 -18.14
N TYR A 81 16.76 10.74 -18.89
CA TYR A 81 15.60 9.86 -18.93
C TYR A 81 16.08 8.40 -18.77
N ASP A 82 15.46 7.65 -17.85
CA ASP A 82 15.79 6.28 -17.51
C ASP A 82 14.72 5.34 -18.04
N VAL A 83 15.13 4.28 -18.74
CA VAL A 83 14.26 3.24 -19.29
C VAL A 83 14.64 1.91 -18.67
N ASP A 84 13.77 1.43 -17.79
CA ASP A 84 13.89 0.09 -17.25
C ASP A 84 13.49 -0.96 -18.30
N CYS A 85 14.35 -1.95 -18.51
CA CYS A 85 14.09 -3.07 -19.39
C CYS A 85 13.78 -4.31 -18.53
N TYR A 86 12.49 -4.64 -18.41
CA TYR A 86 12.04 -5.77 -17.57
C TYR A 86 12.31 -7.12 -18.22
N ASP A 87 12.27 -7.20 -19.54
CA ASP A 87 12.66 -8.36 -20.31
C ASP A 87 13.92 -8.04 -21.13
N LYS A 88 15.04 -8.64 -20.74
CA LYS A 88 16.32 -8.40 -21.40
C LYS A 88 16.34 -8.80 -22.88
N SER A 89 15.47 -9.70 -23.30
CA SER A 89 15.33 -10.10 -24.71
C SER A 89 14.80 -8.98 -25.59
N GLU A 90 14.06 -8.02 -25.00
CA GLU A 90 13.49 -6.86 -25.69
C GLU A 90 14.44 -5.64 -25.73
N SER A 91 15.54 -5.69 -25.00
CA SER A 91 16.49 -4.58 -24.94
C SER A 91 16.99 -4.10 -26.32
N PRO A 92 17.25 -4.98 -27.30
CA PRO A 92 17.62 -4.54 -28.66
C PRO A 92 16.47 -3.80 -29.36
N ASN A 93 15.23 -4.25 -29.21
CA ASN A 93 14.06 -3.62 -29.84
C ASN A 93 13.80 -2.22 -29.26
N ILE A 94 13.95 -2.08 -27.95
CA ILE A 94 13.83 -0.78 -27.24
C ILE A 94 14.93 0.16 -27.75
N ARG A 95 16.18 -0.31 -27.89
CA ARG A 95 17.30 0.45 -28.45
C ARG A 95 16.97 0.97 -29.84
N ASP A 96 16.54 0.09 -30.71
CA ASP A 96 16.31 0.40 -32.13
C ASP A 96 15.13 1.39 -32.28
N MET A 97 14.11 1.26 -31.45
CA MET A 97 13.01 2.21 -31.36
C MET A 97 13.49 3.60 -30.89
N ILE A 98 14.33 3.66 -29.85
CA ILE A 98 14.88 4.92 -29.34
C ILE A 98 15.71 5.61 -30.44
N ILE A 99 16.59 4.85 -31.12
CA ILE A 99 17.42 5.38 -32.21
C ILE A 99 16.56 5.83 -33.38
N GLY A 100 15.51 5.09 -33.74
CA GLY A 100 14.58 5.46 -34.82
C GLY A 100 13.85 6.78 -34.56
N LYS A 101 13.66 7.14 -33.27
CA LYS A 101 13.01 8.39 -32.86
C LYS A 101 13.95 9.45 -32.31
N LYS A 102 15.27 9.30 -32.53
CA LYS A 102 16.30 10.18 -31.95
C LYS A 102 16.05 11.67 -32.19
N ASP A 103 15.62 12.05 -33.38
CA ASP A 103 15.38 13.46 -33.75
C ASP A 103 14.10 14.00 -33.09
N GLU A 104 13.04 13.18 -32.98
CA GLU A 104 11.77 13.53 -32.33
C GLU A 104 11.96 13.81 -30.83
N ILE A 105 12.76 13.00 -30.15
CA ILE A 105 13.01 13.14 -28.70
C ILE A 105 14.22 14.03 -28.38
N GLY A 106 14.95 14.50 -29.38
CA GLY A 106 16.16 15.29 -29.21
C GLY A 106 17.29 14.53 -28.51
N LEU A 107 17.48 13.26 -28.87
CA LEU A 107 18.47 12.37 -28.26
C LEU A 107 19.88 12.89 -28.49
N MET A 108 20.66 13.00 -27.43
CA MET A 108 22.07 13.42 -27.42
C MET A 108 23.01 12.28 -27.02
N MET A 109 22.53 11.35 -26.21
CA MET A 109 23.30 10.17 -25.78
C MET A 109 22.36 9.01 -25.47
N LEU A 110 22.78 7.79 -25.84
CA LEU A 110 22.12 6.54 -25.44
C LEU A 110 23.18 5.56 -24.95
N GLU A 111 23.05 5.13 -23.69
CA GLU A 111 23.90 4.09 -23.13
C GLU A 111 23.09 2.96 -22.51
N GLN A 112 23.63 1.75 -22.53
CA GLN A 112 23.05 0.64 -21.80
C GLN A 112 23.46 0.72 -20.33
N SER A 113 22.50 0.66 -19.43
CA SER A 113 22.75 0.63 -17.99
C SER A 113 23.41 -0.67 -17.55
N ALA A 114 24.11 -0.68 -16.41
CA ALA A 114 24.70 -1.89 -15.85
C ALA A 114 23.67 -3.02 -15.58
N SER A 115 22.40 -2.67 -15.44
CA SER A 115 21.27 -3.60 -15.21
C SER A 115 20.61 -4.09 -16.50
N GLY A 116 21.01 -3.57 -17.67
CA GLY A 116 20.46 -3.95 -18.98
C GLY A 116 19.32 -3.07 -19.50
N GLY A 117 18.94 -2.01 -18.78
CA GLY A 117 18.05 -0.95 -19.26
C GLY A 117 18.79 0.10 -20.09
N TRP A 118 18.16 1.23 -20.40
CA TRP A 118 18.70 2.28 -21.24
C TRP A 118 18.69 3.64 -20.55
N HIS A 119 19.81 4.33 -20.55
CA HIS A 119 19.96 5.71 -20.10
C HIS A 119 19.99 6.63 -21.32
N LEU A 120 19.09 7.60 -21.37
CA LEU A 120 19.02 8.59 -22.41
C LEU A 120 19.36 9.98 -21.85
N VAL A 121 20.14 10.73 -22.61
CA VAL A 121 20.28 12.16 -22.40
C VAL A 121 19.65 12.84 -23.60
N CYS A 122 18.67 13.69 -23.35
CA CYS A 122 17.92 14.41 -24.39
C CYS A 122 18.05 15.92 -24.21
N ARG A 123 17.85 16.65 -25.30
CA ARG A 123 17.84 18.11 -25.30
C ARG A 123 16.54 18.60 -24.63
N ARG A 124 16.67 19.44 -23.62
CA ARG A 124 15.53 20.07 -22.94
C ARG A 124 14.98 21.23 -23.80
N GLU A 125 13.69 21.32 -23.95
CA GLU A 125 13.04 22.45 -24.58
C GLU A 125 13.09 23.66 -23.64
N ARG A 126 13.50 24.82 -24.14
CA ARG A 126 13.51 26.08 -23.37
C ARG A 126 12.09 26.44 -22.92
N GLY A 127 11.95 26.89 -21.68
CA GLY A 127 10.67 27.20 -21.05
C GLY A 127 9.85 26.02 -20.58
N LYS A 128 10.28 24.79 -20.86
CA LYS A 128 9.66 23.55 -20.33
C LYS A 128 10.45 22.99 -19.16
N THR A 129 9.74 22.53 -18.14
CA THR A 129 10.36 21.85 -17.00
C THR A 129 10.93 20.48 -17.40
N ILE A 130 11.86 19.95 -16.61
CA ILE A 130 12.39 18.60 -16.85
C ILE A 130 11.24 17.58 -16.87
N LEU A 131 10.24 17.72 -15.99
CA LEU A 131 9.08 16.84 -15.95
C LEU A 131 8.25 16.90 -17.24
N GLU A 132 8.00 18.10 -17.79
CA GLU A 132 7.29 18.26 -19.07
C GLU A 132 8.05 17.59 -20.22
N CYS A 133 9.38 17.69 -20.23
CA CYS A 133 10.23 17.03 -21.23
C CYS A 133 10.22 15.50 -21.07
N ILE A 134 10.30 14.98 -19.84
CA ILE A 134 10.18 13.54 -19.53
C ILE A 134 8.85 13.00 -20.05
N VAL A 135 7.74 13.68 -19.77
CA VAL A 135 6.40 13.26 -20.21
C VAL A 135 6.30 13.23 -21.73
N LYS A 136 6.82 14.28 -22.41
CA LYS A 136 6.84 14.32 -23.86
C LYS A 136 7.63 13.15 -24.47
N THR A 137 8.81 12.86 -23.92
CA THR A 137 9.65 11.73 -24.36
C THR A 137 8.98 10.38 -24.10
N SER A 138 8.36 10.20 -22.93
CA SER A 138 7.59 9.01 -22.61
C SER A 138 6.45 8.75 -23.59
N LEU A 139 5.70 9.79 -23.95
CA LEU A 139 4.61 9.71 -24.94
C LEU A 139 5.14 9.38 -26.34
N ALA A 140 6.23 10.02 -26.76
CA ALA A 140 6.84 9.78 -28.07
C ALA A 140 7.39 8.35 -28.22
N LEU A 141 7.97 7.80 -27.13
CA LEU A 141 8.54 6.46 -27.11
C LEU A 141 7.54 5.38 -26.71
N HIS A 142 6.35 5.74 -26.20
CA HIS A 142 5.41 4.82 -25.58
C HIS A 142 6.03 3.96 -24.45
N LEU A 143 7.00 4.53 -23.73
CA LEU A 143 7.70 3.88 -22.62
C LEU A 143 7.30 4.48 -21.28
N GLU A 144 7.39 3.66 -20.23
CA GLU A 144 7.12 4.10 -18.85
C GLU A 144 8.13 5.19 -18.43
N MET A 145 7.64 6.24 -17.75
CA MET A 145 8.48 7.32 -17.28
C MET A 145 8.91 7.13 -15.81
N ASP A 146 10.23 7.25 -15.54
CA ASP A 146 10.71 7.45 -14.18
C ASP A 146 10.65 8.95 -13.81
N THR A 147 9.63 9.33 -13.03
CA THR A 147 9.48 10.70 -12.55
C THR A 147 10.56 11.12 -11.55
N GLY A 148 11.37 10.20 -11.04
CA GLY A 148 12.51 10.49 -10.18
C GLY A 148 13.66 11.17 -10.93
N THR A 149 13.72 11.02 -12.26
CA THR A 149 14.75 11.64 -13.11
C THR A 149 14.57 13.17 -13.30
N LYS A 150 13.42 13.72 -12.90
CA LYS A 150 13.16 15.17 -12.89
C LYS A 150 14.02 15.95 -11.89
N ASP A 151 14.62 15.28 -10.92
CA ASP A 151 15.46 15.94 -9.91
C ASP A 151 16.68 16.57 -10.58
N LEU A 152 16.87 17.87 -10.31
CA LEU A 152 18.00 18.63 -10.82
C LEU A 152 19.35 18.00 -10.43
N GLN A 153 19.41 17.38 -9.25
CA GLN A 153 20.62 16.76 -8.71
C GLN A 153 20.72 15.26 -9.05
N ARG A 154 19.95 14.80 -10.06
CA ARG A 154 19.99 13.38 -10.47
C ARG A 154 21.40 12.99 -10.91
N VAL A 155 21.93 11.93 -10.34
CA VAL A 155 23.19 11.30 -10.68
C VAL A 155 22.91 9.98 -11.40
N VAL A 156 23.68 9.73 -12.44
CA VAL A 156 23.60 8.54 -13.30
C VAL A 156 24.86 7.73 -13.14
N PHE A 157 24.72 6.43 -13.00
CA PHE A 157 25.84 5.48 -12.98
C PHE A 157 26.15 5.04 -14.41
N SER A 158 27.24 5.55 -14.98
CA SER A 158 27.59 5.36 -16.37
C SER A 158 28.45 4.12 -16.60
N THR A 159 28.24 3.49 -17.73
CA THR A 159 28.95 2.28 -18.17
C THR A 159 30.22 2.61 -18.98
N SER A 160 30.76 1.67 -19.75
CA SER A 160 31.97 1.90 -20.56
C SER A 160 31.72 2.77 -21.78
N GLY A 161 32.79 3.20 -22.45
CA GLY A 161 32.72 3.89 -23.73
C GLY A 161 32.67 2.94 -24.93
N SER A 162 32.60 1.61 -24.73
CA SER A 162 32.51 0.65 -25.82
C SER A 162 31.25 0.86 -26.66
N PRO A 163 31.24 0.55 -27.96
CA PRO A 163 30.06 0.68 -28.81
C PRO A 163 28.85 -0.18 -28.37
N GLU A 164 29.10 -1.22 -27.59
CA GLU A 164 28.06 -2.07 -27.02
C GLU A 164 27.34 -1.37 -25.87
N ASP A 165 28.04 -0.55 -25.10
CA ASP A 165 27.52 0.18 -23.96
C ASP A 165 27.05 1.58 -24.33
N LEU A 166 27.84 2.35 -25.03
CA LEU A 166 27.56 3.69 -25.51
C LEU A 166 27.15 3.66 -26.99
N VAL A 167 25.88 3.42 -27.23
CA VAL A 167 25.33 3.18 -28.58
C VAL A 167 25.24 4.45 -29.41
N TYR A 168 24.97 5.58 -28.77
CA TYR A 168 24.85 6.86 -29.46
C TYR A 168 25.42 8.00 -28.61
N LEU A 169 26.19 8.87 -29.24
CA LEU A 169 26.73 10.08 -28.61
C LEU A 169 26.85 11.18 -29.67
N ASP A 170 26.09 12.24 -29.52
CA ASP A 170 26.11 13.42 -30.37
C ASP A 170 27.16 14.42 -29.88
N ASP A 171 28.05 14.90 -30.75
CA ASP A 171 29.10 15.88 -30.40
C ASP A 171 28.50 17.24 -29.97
N ALA A 172 27.28 17.57 -30.38
CA ALA A 172 26.56 18.75 -29.91
C ALA A 172 26.30 18.75 -28.38
N LEU A 173 26.43 17.60 -27.71
CA LEU A 173 26.39 17.48 -26.24
C LEU A 173 27.52 18.29 -25.57
N PHE A 174 28.65 18.48 -26.29
CA PHE A 174 29.82 19.24 -25.85
C PHE A 174 29.91 20.65 -26.50
N GLY A 175 28.86 21.07 -27.18
CA GLY A 175 28.77 22.42 -27.75
C GLY A 175 28.73 23.52 -26.70
N GLU A 176 28.69 24.77 -27.13
CA GLU A 176 28.65 25.91 -26.21
C GLU A 176 27.47 25.82 -25.24
N PRO A 177 27.73 25.78 -23.93
CA PRO A 177 26.66 25.73 -22.93
C PRO A 177 25.93 27.09 -22.84
N MET A 178 24.72 27.09 -22.34
CA MET A 178 24.04 28.29 -21.88
C MET A 178 24.92 29.06 -20.88
N SER A 179 24.87 30.40 -20.89
CA SER A 179 25.59 31.20 -19.89
C SER A 179 25.07 30.92 -18.46
N LYS A 180 25.85 31.30 -17.46
CA LYS A 180 25.46 31.10 -16.06
C LYS A 180 24.16 31.85 -15.74
N GLU A 181 24.07 33.09 -16.20
CA GLU A 181 22.92 33.97 -16.01
C GLU A 181 21.66 33.41 -16.68
N GLU A 182 21.80 32.84 -17.88
CA GLU A 182 20.69 32.20 -18.58
C GLU A 182 20.19 30.97 -17.84
N CYS A 183 21.09 30.10 -17.32
CA CYS A 183 20.73 28.90 -16.55
C CYS A 183 20.02 29.24 -15.25
N GLU A 184 20.46 30.27 -14.53
CA GLU A 184 19.86 30.70 -13.26
C GLU A 184 18.50 31.38 -13.51
N LYS A 185 18.38 32.22 -14.51
CA LYS A 185 17.12 32.87 -14.92
C LYS A 185 16.09 31.82 -15.34
N GLU A 186 16.49 30.87 -16.15
CA GLU A 186 15.63 29.76 -16.60
C GLU A 186 15.16 28.95 -15.40
N TYR A 187 16.03 28.63 -14.45
CA TYR A 187 15.66 27.93 -13.24
C TYR A 187 14.58 28.65 -12.44
N GLU A 188 14.69 29.96 -12.23
CA GLU A 188 13.67 30.73 -11.48
C GLU A 188 12.33 30.78 -12.22
N VAL A 189 12.33 30.88 -13.54
CA VAL A 189 11.12 30.85 -14.37
C VAL A 189 10.43 29.48 -14.24
N LEU A 190 11.18 28.39 -14.34
CA LEU A 190 10.64 27.03 -14.24
C LEU A 190 10.14 26.73 -12.83
N ARG A 191 10.86 27.17 -11.80
CA ARG A 191 10.45 27.05 -10.41
C ARG A 191 9.13 27.77 -10.13
N GLU A 192 8.94 28.96 -10.69
CA GLU A 192 7.70 29.71 -10.54
C GLU A 192 6.53 29.03 -11.26
N ARG A 193 6.76 28.44 -12.46
CA ARG A 193 5.77 27.63 -13.17
C ARG A 193 5.32 26.43 -12.33
N THR A 194 6.26 25.67 -11.79
CA THR A 194 5.96 24.51 -10.92
C THR A 194 5.19 24.95 -9.68
N ARG A 195 5.60 26.06 -9.03
CA ARG A 195 4.93 26.59 -7.84
C ARG A 195 3.48 27.00 -8.10
N LYS A 196 3.20 27.53 -9.28
CA LYS A 196 1.85 27.96 -9.71
C LYS A 196 1.02 26.84 -10.33
N GLY A 197 1.54 25.63 -10.44
CA GLY A 197 0.87 24.50 -11.09
C GLY A 197 0.64 24.73 -12.60
N LEU A 198 1.50 25.50 -13.25
CA LEU A 198 1.42 25.83 -14.68
C LEU A 198 2.20 24.87 -15.57
N GLU A 199 2.63 23.73 -15.05
CA GLU A 199 3.27 22.68 -15.83
C GLU A 199 2.24 22.03 -16.78
N GLU A 200 2.58 21.95 -18.06
CA GLU A 200 1.76 21.32 -19.09
C GLU A 200 1.96 19.80 -19.07
N VAL A 201 1.61 19.18 -17.94
CA VAL A 201 1.56 17.73 -17.85
C VAL A 201 0.14 17.29 -18.17
N PRO A 202 -0.10 16.52 -19.24
CA PRO A 202 -1.45 16.06 -19.59
C PRO A 202 -2.11 15.36 -18.40
N LYS A 203 -3.31 15.79 -18.02
CA LYS A 203 -4.12 15.08 -17.01
C LYS A 203 -4.42 13.70 -17.56
N GLY A 204 -3.78 12.67 -16.99
CA GLY A 204 -3.90 11.29 -17.43
C GLY A 204 -2.83 10.87 -18.44
N ALA A 205 -1.63 11.44 -18.42
CA ALA A 205 -0.46 10.80 -19.01
C ALA A 205 -0.42 9.38 -18.44
N LYS A 206 -1.02 8.45 -19.17
CA LYS A 206 -1.10 7.04 -18.79
C LYS A 206 0.33 6.59 -18.65
N LYS A 207 0.64 5.93 -17.54
CA LYS A 207 1.80 5.06 -17.51
C LYS A 207 1.72 4.25 -18.80
N ALA A 208 2.81 4.20 -19.57
CA ALA A 208 2.85 3.40 -20.77
C ALA A 208 2.36 2.00 -20.42
N ASP A 209 1.51 1.43 -21.26
CA ASP A 209 1.02 0.09 -21.04
C ASP A 209 2.27 -0.82 -21.10
N LYS A 210 2.56 -1.51 -20.00
CA LYS A 210 3.71 -2.42 -19.88
C LYS A 210 3.67 -3.57 -20.90
N HIS A 211 2.52 -3.80 -21.53
CA HIS A 211 2.28 -4.81 -22.54
C HIS A 211 2.28 -4.26 -23.97
N TYR A 212 2.32 -2.92 -24.16
CA TYR A 212 2.40 -2.33 -25.47
C TYR A 212 3.84 -2.41 -25.99
N LYS A 213 4.03 -3.16 -27.09
CA LYS A 213 5.32 -3.36 -27.75
C LYS A 213 5.28 -2.72 -29.13
N PRO A 214 5.70 -1.45 -29.26
CA PRO A 214 5.64 -0.74 -30.55
C PRO A 214 6.35 -1.44 -31.70
N TRP A 215 7.29 -2.34 -31.40
CA TRP A 215 8.06 -3.12 -32.38
C TRP A 215 7.33 -4.39 -32.87
N GLU A 216 6.23 -4.82 -32.24
CA GLU A 216 5.41 -5.94 -32.69
C GLU A 216 4.36 -5.53 -33.74
N ASP A 217 3.99 -4.23 -33.81
CA ASP A 217 3.06 -3.68 -34.81
C ASP A 217 3.66 -3.53 -36.23
N GLY A 218 4.94 -3.86 -36.42
CA GLY A 218 5.73 -3.58 -37.63
C GLY A 218 5.69 -4.63 -38.76
N SER A 219 4.75 -5.61 -38.78
CA SER A 219 4.71 -6.61 -39.84
C SER A 219 3.47 -6.52 -40.77
N LYS A 220 3.20 -5.33 -41.30
CA LYS A 220 2.40 -5.20 -42.56
C LYS A 220 2.92 -3.99 -43.33
N GLU A 221 3.78 -4.28 -44.34
CA GLU A 221 4.07 -3.33 -45.40
C GLU A 221 2.78 -2.97 -46.12
N SER A 222 2.40 -1.70 -46.08
CA SER A 222 1.42 -1.12 -47.02
C SER A 222 2.12 -0.11 -47.91
N LYS A 223 2.17 -0.46 -49.20
CA LYS A 223 2.59 0.40 -50.30
C LYS A 223 1.77 1.69 -50.35
N PRO A 224 2.34 2.79 -50.80
CA PRO A 224 1.66 4.07 -50.87
C PRO A 224 0.62 4.09 -51.99
N LYS A 225 -0.51 4.71 -51.76
CA LYS A 225 -1.42 5.24 -52.79
C LYS A 225 -1.54 6.72 -52.60
N ASP A 226 -1.18 7.42 -53.68
CA ASP A 226 -1.31 8.86 -53.89
C ASP A 226 -2.76 9.34 -53.87
N ASN A 227 -2.89 10.52 -53.32
CA ASN A 227 -3.77 11.68 -53.62
C ASN A 227 -5.17 11.43 -54.21
N ASP A 228 -6.19 11.98 -53.62
CA ASP A 228 -6.71 13.27 -54.00
C ASP A 228 -7.68 13.87 -53.00
N SER A 229 -7.52 15.17 -52.89
CA SER A 229 -8.28 16.15 -52.17
C SER A 229 -9.81 16.06 -52.22
N LYS A 230 -10.49 16.33 -51.08
CA LYS A 230 -11.46 17.41 -50.99
C LYS A 230 -11.85 17.73 -49.56
N GLU A 231 -11.76 19.02 -49.25
CA GLU A 231 -12.31 19.68 -48.08
C GLU A 231 -13.80 19.44 -47.91
N SER A 232 -14.24 19.23 -46.70
CA SER A 232 -15.32 20.00 -46.07
C SER A 232 -15.53 19.48 -44.65
N GLY A 233 -15.27 20.22 -43.75
CA GLY A 233 -15.98 20.96 -42.75
C GLY A 233 -16.90 20.14 -41.85
N SER A 234 -16.63 20.39 -40.62
CA SER A 234 -17.56 20.47 -39.50
C SER A 234 -17.76 19.27 -38.59
N GLN A 235 -17.47 19.59 -37.35
CA GLN A 235 -18.17 19.19 -36.10
C GLN A 235 -17.87 17.84 -35.52
N ALA A 236 -17.17 17.97 -34.41
CA ALA A 236 -17.20 17.01 -33.31
C ALA A 236 -18.65 16.72 -32.94
N GLU A 237 -19.06 15.48 -33.04
CA GLU A 237 -20.19 14.97 -32.30
C GLU A 237 -19.72 13.84 -31.38
N ASN A 238 -19.73 14.20 -30.13
CA ASN A 238 -19.75 13.28 -29.00
C ASN A 238 -21.07 12.54 -28.97
N GLY A 239 -20.99 11.28 -28.61
CA GLY A 239 -22.12 10.56 -28.07
C GLY A 239 -22.96 9.82 -29.10
N ALA A 240 -22.46 8.68 -29.57
CA ALA A 240 -23.37 7.66 -30.06
C ALA A 240 -24.26 7.22 -28.88
N SER A 241 -25.53 7.60 -28.91
CA SER A 241 -26.54 7.11 -27.98
C SER A 241 -26.59 5.58 -28.09
N LEU A 242 -26.45 4.88 -26.95
CA LEU A 242 -26.63 3.45 -26.86
C LEU A 242 -28.04 3.06 -27.37
N PRO A 243 -28.21 1.89 -28.04
CA PRO A 243 -29.50 1.41 -28.46
C PRO A 243 -30.46 1.33 -27.26
N GLU A 244 -31.74 1.57 -27.50
CA GLU A 244 -32.82 1.68 -26.49
C GLU A 244 -32.89 0.53 -25.46
N ALA A 245 -32.29 -0.63 -25.77
CA ALA A 245 -32.19 -1.80 -24.89
C ALA A 245 -30.89 -1.86 -24.06
N VAL A 246 -29.96 -0.92 -24.23
CA VAL A 246 -28.66 -0.88 -23.54
C VAL A 246 -28.63 0.31 -22.59
N THR A 247 -28.71 0.03 -21.31
CA THR A 247 -28.58 1.04 -20.23
C THR A 247 -27.12 1.24 -19.84
N GLU A 248 -26.79 2.36 -19.20
CA GLU A 248 -25.45 2.57 -18.60
C GLU A 248 -25.07 1.42 -17.66
N ARG A 249 -26.03 0.92 -16.87
CA ARG A 249 -25.84 -0.25 -16.00
C ARG A 249 -25.47 -1.50 -16.78
N SER A 250 -26.21 -1.81 -17.87
CA SER A 250 -25.97 -3.03 -18.67
C SER A 250 -24.65 -2.96 -19.42
N TRP A 251 -24.28 -1.77 -19.90
CA TRP A 251 -22.98 -1.57 -20.54
C TRP A 251 -21.82 -1.69 -19.55
N PHE A 252 -22.00 -1.13 -18.40
CA PHE A 252 -21.06 -1.22 -17.30
C PHE A 252 -20.79 -2.68 -16.85
N ILE A 253 -21.85 -3.45 -16.63
CA ILE A 253 -21.74 -4.87 -16.31
C ILE A 253 -21.00 -5.61 -17.44
N THR A 254 -21.26 -5.25 -18.69
CA THR A 254 -20.60 -5.80 -19.86
C THR A 254 -19.10 -5.56 -19.83
N GLU A 255 -18.66 -4.33 -19.62
CA GLU A 255 -17.23 -3.99 -19.56
C GLU A 255 -16.54 -4.70 -18.37
N GLY A 256 -17.21 -4.79 -17.23
CA GLY A 256 -16.74 -5.54 -16.08
C GLY A 256 -16.54 -7.02 -16.37
N VAL A 257 -17.53 -7.67 -17.01
CA VAL A 257 -17.46 -9.08 -17.42
C VAL A 257 -16.36 -9.31 -18.47
N MET A 258 -16.29 -8.47 -19.48
CA MET A 258 -15.27 -8.59 -20.53
C MET A 258 -13.88 -8.52 -19.92
N LYS A 259 -13.63 -7.54 -19.04
CA LYS A 259 -12.35 -7.38 -18.36
C LYS A 259 -12.02 -8.56 -17.45
N GLU A 260 -13.00 -9.04 -16.66
CA GLU A 260 -12.81 -10.20 -15.77
C GLU A 260 -12.51 -11.49 -16.54
N LYS A 261 -13.15 -11.68 -17.68
CA LYS A 261 -13.01 -12.88 -18.51
C LYS A 261 -11.86 -12.77 -19.52
N GLY A 262 -11.14 -11.65 -19.54
CA GLY A 262 -10.07 -11.41 -20.50
C GLY A 262 -10.58 -11.35 -21.94
N LEU A 263 -11.81 -10.85 -22.14
CA LEU A 263 -12.42 -10.65 -23.45
C LEU A 263 -12.18 -9.23 -23.94
N ASP A 264 -11.81 -9.10 -25.21
CA ASP A 264 -11.77 -7.81 -25.90
C ASP A 264 -12.89 -7.75 -26.96
N LYS A 265 -13.20 -6.54 -27.43
CA LYS A 265 -14.20 -6.35 -28.52
C LYS A 265 -13.81 -7.10 -29.80
N SER A 266 -12.52 -7.23 -30.06
CA SER A 266 -11.99 -8.01 -31.20
C SER A 266 -12.37 -9.49 -31.15
N ASP A 267 -12.51 -10.09 -29.94
CA ASP A 267 -12.87 -11.52 -29.80
C ASP A 267 -14.28 -11.82 -30.31
N PHE A 268 -15.18 -10.82 -30.27
CA PHE A 268 -16.54 -10.94 -30.81
C PHE A 268 -16.61 -10.79 -32.35
N LEU A 269 -15.56 -10.25 -32.94
CA LEU A 269 -15.46 -10.05 -34.38
C LEU A 269 -14.65 -11.14 -35.07
N ASP A 270 -13.82 -11.91 -34.34
CA ASP A 270 -13.01 -13.00 -34.89
C ASP A 270 -13.85 -14.19 -35.32
N ALA A 271 -13.73 -14.58 -36.58
CA ALA A 271 -14.51 -15.68 -37.20
C ALA A 271 -14.25 -17.06 -36.54
N GLY A 272 -13.04 -17.27 -35.96
CA GLY A 272 -12.67 -18.55 -35.32
C GLY A 272 -13.01 -18.60 -33.84
N GLY A 273 -13.04 -17.45 -33.14
CA GLY A 273 -13.17 -17.32 -31.67
C GLY A 273 -14.55 -16.86 -31.20
N ARG A 274 -15.33 -16.20 -32.05
CA ARG A 274 -16.59 -15.51 -31.73
C ARG A 274 -17.58 -16.33 -30.89
N HIS A 275 -17.86 -17.55 -31.28
CA HIS A 275 -18.80 -18.43 -30.59
C HIS A 275 -18.31 -18.72 -29.14
N THR A 276 -17.02 -18.90 -28.97
CA THR A 276 -16.39 -19.10 -27.65
C THR A 276 -16.43 -17.81 -26.80
N ALA A 277 -16.16 -16.65 -27.41
CA ALA A 277 -16.24 -15.35 -26.75
C ALA A 277 -17.66 -15.08 -26.25
N VAL A 278 -18.69 -15.32 -27.08
CA VAL A 278 -20.09 -15.18 -26.67
C VAL A 278 -20.48 -16.13 -25.55
N LYS A 279 -20.03 -17.38 -25.56
CA LYS A 279 -20.22 -18.34 -24.46
C LYS A 279 -19.63 -17.85 -23.16
N ILE A 280 -18.38 -17.41 -23.20
CA ILE A 280 -17.68 -16.90 -22.03
C ILE A 280 -18.40 -15.66 -21.49
N PHE A 281 -18.80 -14.74 -22.37
CA PHE A 281 -19.54 -13.55 -22.02
C PHE A 281 -20.89 -13.88 -21.37
N LEU A 282 -21.71 -14.72 -22.00
CA LEU A 282 -23.03 -15.14 -21.48
C LEU A 282 -22.91 -15.82 -20.12
N SER A 283 -21.86 -16.62 -19.91
CA SER A 283 -21.62 -17.26 -18.59
C SER A 283 -21.41 -16.26 -17.46
N GLY A 284 -20.97 -15.06 -17.77
CA GLY A 284 -20.77 -13.98 -16.80
C GLY A 284 -21.99 -13.08 -16.65
N VAL A 285 -22.76 -12.82 -17.70
CA VAL A 285 -23.84 -11.84 -17.70
C VAL A 285 -25.24 -12.39 -17.52
N THR A 286 -25.48 -13.68 -17.77
CA THR A 286 -26.84 -14.28 -17.79
C THR A 286 -27.61 -14.07 -16.48
N GLN A 287 -26.91 -13.95 -15.35
CA GLN A 287 -27.53 -13.73 -14.05
C GLN A 287 -27.59 -12.24 -13.65
N LEU A 288 -26.94 -11.36 -14.38
CA LEU A 288 -26.83 -9.92 -14.07
C LEU A 288 -27.63 -9.05 -15.04
N LEU A 289 -27.71 -9.49 -16.29
CA LEU A 289 -28.46 -8.81 -17.34
C LEU A 289 -29.71 -9.61 -17.72
N THR A 290 -30.76 -8.92 -18.08
CA THR A 290 -31.92 -9.56 -18.72
C THR A 290 -31.55 -10.06 -20.11
N LYS A 291 -32.33 -10.99 -20.65
CA LYS A 291 -32.15 -11.50 -22.02
C LYS A 291 -32.19 -10.36 -23.06
N ALA A 292 -33.04 -9.35 -22.82
CA ALA A 292 -33.13 -8.17 -23.70
C ALA A 292 -31.89 -7.31 -23.65
N GLU A 293 -31.36 -7.03 -22.44
CA GLU A 293 -30.12 -6.28 -22.25
C GLU A 293 -28.92 -7.00 -22.86
N SER A 294 -28.77 -8.31 -22.63
CA SER A 294 -27.69 -9.11 -23.24
C SER A 294 -27.77 -9.12 -24.75
N LYS A 295 -28.96 -9.20 -25.31
CA LYS A 295 -29.19 -9.08 -26.75
C LYS A 295 -28.80 -7.70 -27.27
N GLY A 296 -29.18 -6.63 -26.58
CA GLY A 296 -28.79 -5.27 -26.96
C GLY A 296 -27.27 -5.07 -26.93
N VAL A 297 -26.61 -5.56 -25.90
CA VAL A 297 -25.15 -5.50 -25.75
C VAL A 297 -24.43 -6.30 -26.87
N LEU A 298 -24.83 -7.53 -27.12
CA LEU A 298 -24.23 -8.33 -28.20
C LEU A 298 -24.40 -7.68 -29.57
N LYS A 299 -25.54 -7.01 -29.81
CA LYS A 299 -25.76 -6.21 -31.02
C LYS A 299 -24.76 -5.06 -31.17
N VAL A 300 -24.30 -4.48 -30.08
CA VAL A 300 -23.24 -3.45 -30.08
C VAL A 300 -21.85 -4.06 -30.24
N LEU A 301 -21.58 -5.20 -29.61
CA LEU A 301 -20.28 -5.87 -29.69
C LEU A 301 -20.00 -6.53 -31.03
N MET A 302 -21.06 -7.03 -31.72
CA MET A 302 -20.95 -7.74 -33.00
C MET A 302 -22.09 -7.37 -33.95
N PRO A 303 -22.17 -6.14 -34.45
CA PRO A 303 -23.31 -5.62 -35.21
C PRO A 303 -23.60 -6.45 -36.49
N ASP A 304 -22.58 -6.96 -37.18
CA ASP A 304 -22.70 -7.69 -38.44
C ASP A 304 -23.05 -9.18 -38.24
N HIS A 305 -22.87 -9.75 -37.03
CA HIS A 305 -22.98 -11.19 -36.75
C HIS A 305 -23.99 -11.52 -35.64
N TRP A 306 -24.59 -10.50 -35.05
CA TRP A 306 -25.60 -10.64 -34.02
C TRP A 306 -26.82 -11.49 -34.50
N GLY A 307 -27.18 -11.40 -35.78
CA GLY A 307 -28.29 -12.12 -36.39
C GLY A 307 -28.02 -13.60 -36.73
N ASP A 308 -26.79 -14.07 -36.54
CA ASP A 308 -26.42 -15.45 -36.84
C ASP A 308 -27.23 -16.43 -35.97
N ASP A 309 -27.87 -17.47 -36.61
CA ASP A 309 -28.77 -18.41 -35.93
C ASP A 309 -28.11 -19.09 -34.73
N ASN A 310 -26.85 -19.46 -34.83
CA ASN A 310 -26.06 -20.08 -33.76
C ASN A 310 -25.86 -19.15 -32.56
N ILE A 311 -25.73 -17.85 -32.79
CA ILE A 311 -25.57 -16.85 -31.68
C ILE A 311 -26.93 -16.65 -31.00
N GLN A 312 -28.02 -16.54 -31.80
CA GLN A 312 -29.36 -16.40 -31.28
C GLN A 312 -29.78 -17.64 -30.46
N GLN A 313 -29.47 -18.83 -30.96
CA GLN A 313 -29.74 -20.08 -30.27
C GLN A 313 -28.93 -20.14 -28.95
N LEU A 314 -27.65 -19.78 -28.97
CA LEU A 314 -26.81 -19.77 -27.80
C LEU A 314 -27.34 -18.85 -26.70
N VAL A 315 -27.77 -17.63 -27.04
CA VAL A 315 -28.42 -16.72 -26.10
C VAL A 315 -29.71 -17.29 -25.53
N ASN A 316 -30.52 -17.92 -26.39
CA ASN A 316 -31.77 -18.56 -25.97
C ASN A 316 -31.51 -19.70 -24.98
N ASP A 317 -30.54 -20.57 -25.29
CA ASP A 317 -30.19 -21.74 -24.49
C ASP A 317 -29.64 -21.31 -23.10
N PHE A 318 -28.78 -20.31 -23.08
CA PHE A 318 -28.27 -19.77 -21.78
C PHE A 318 -29.40 -19.24 -20.90
N TYR A 319 -30.35 -18.46 -21.46
CA TYR A 319 -31.46 -17.91 -20.71
C TYR A 319 -32.57 -18.92 -20.41
N GLN A 320 -32.71 -20.00 -21.15
CA GLN A 320 -33.63 -21.09 -20.83
C GLN A 320 -33.12 -22.02 -19.73
N ASN A 321 -31.86 -22.37 -19.80
CA ASN A 321 -31.26 -23.31 -18.84
C ASN A 321 -30.90 -22.65 -17.49
N TYR A 322 -30.79 -21.32 -17.41
CA TYR A 322 -30.46 -20.56 -16.24
C TYR A 322 -31.63 -19.69 -15.71
N THR A 323 -32.87 -20.09 -15.95
CA THR A 323 -34.09 -19.31 -15.63
C THR A 323 -34.42 -19.16 -14.16
N ASN A 324 -33.80 -19.96 -13.26
CA ASN A 324 -33.92 -19.78 -11.79
C ASN A 324 -32.55 -19.41 -11.19
N PRO A 325 -32.09 -18.17 -11.36
CA PRO A 325 -30.82 -17.75 -10.76
C PRO A 325 -30.94 -17.82 -9.25
N ASN A 326 -29.97 -18.45 -8.61
CA ASN A 326 -29.83 -18.36 -7.17
C ASN A 326 -29.63 -16.88 -6.82
N GLN A 327 -30.60 -16.25 -6.14
CA GLN A 327 -30.52 -14.82 -5.80
C GLN A 327 -29.28 -14.45 -5.00
N ARG A 328 -28.72 -15.40 -4.23
CA ARG A 328 -27.47 -15.21 -3.51
C ARG A 328 -26.27 -15.15 -4.47
N LEU A 329 -26.28 -15.95 -5.51
CA LEU A 329 -25.23 -15.95 -6.55
C LEU A 329 -25.26 -14.65 -7.36
N LEU A 330 -26.46 -14.15 -7.67
CA LEU A 330 -26.66 -12.85 -8.32
C LEU A 330 -26.10 -11.71 -7.48
N LYS A 331 -26.44 -11.68 -6.19
CA LYS A 331 -25.95 -10.65 -5.27
C LYS A 331 -24.43 -10.69 -5.14
N TYR A 332 -23.86 -11.88 -5.01
CA TYR A 332 -22.42 -12.08 -4.96
C TYR A 332 -21.71 -11.60 -6.23
N GLN A 333 -22.25 -11.91 -7.39
CA GLN A 333 -21.70 -11.43 -8.67
C GLN A 333 -21.87 -9.92 -8.85
N GLU A 334 -22.99 -9.36 -8.43
CA GLU A 334 -23.22 -7.92 -8.46
C GLU A 334 -22.26 -7.18 -7.51
N GLU A 335 -21.97 -7.77 -6.36
CA GLU A 335 -20.95 -7.28 -5.42
C GLU A 335 -19.55 -7.33 -6.05
N LEU A 336 -19.17 -8.42 -6.70
CA LEU A 336 -17.90 -8.55 -7.41
C LEU A 336 -17.75 -7.52 -8.54
N PHE A 337 -18.82 -7.27 -9.29
CA PHE A 337 -18.79 -6.26 -10.36
C PHE A 337 -18.72 -4.84 -9.86
N THR A 338 -19.45 -4.54 -8.81
CA THR A 338 -19.37 -3.24 -8.16
C THR A 338 -17.97 -2.98 -7.66
N GLN A 339 -17.29 -4.00 -7.14
CA GLN A 339 -15.91 -3.93 -6.66
C GLN A 339 -14.89 -3.76 -7.79
N SER A 340 -15.04 -4.49 -8.90
CA SER A 340 -14.11 -4.36 -10.03
C SER A 340 -14.14 -2.97 -10.68
N ARG A 341 -15.28 -2.28 -10.64
CA ARG A 341 -15.42 -0.89 -11.14
C ARG A 341 -14.61 0.11 -10.32
N ARG A 342 -14.67 0.03 -9.00
CA ARG A 342 -13.91 0.93 -8.13
C ARG A 342 -12.41 0.67 -8.18
N LEU A 343 -12.01 -0.58 -8.44
CA LEU A 343 -10.61 -0.97 -8.63
C LEU A 343 -10.01 -0.39 -9.93
N SER A 344 -10.80 -0.27 -11.00
CA SER A 344 -10.34 0.31 -12.26
C SER A 344 -10.09 1.82 -12.17
N THR A 345 -10.73 2.51 -11.21
CA THR A 345 -10.51 3.95 -10.95
C THR A 345 -9.36 4.22 -9.98
N SER A 346 -8.90 3.25 -9.18
CA SER A 346 -7.86 3.42 -8.17
C SER A 346 -6.49 2.83 -8.51
N GLY A 347 -6.34 2.13 -9.62
CA GLY A 347 -5.04 1.60 -10.09
C GLY A 347 -4.41 0.52 -9.20
N SER A 348 -5.17 -0.14 -8.31
CA SER A 348 -4.67 -1.19 -7.44
C SER A 348 -5.38 -2.52 -7.71
N SER A 349 -4.60 -3.51 -8.16
CA SER A 349 -5.06 -4.90 -8.28
C SER A 349 -5.03 -5.56 -6.90
N HIS A 350 -6.16 -5.55 -6.17
CA HIS A 350 -6.28 -6.21 -4.87
C HIS A 350 -7.25 -7.38 -4.88
N PRO A 351 -7.06 -8.39 -4.03
CA PRO A 351 -8.07 -9.40 -3.74
C PRO A 351 -9.19 -8.82 -2.85
N GLN A 352 -9.64 -7.60 -3.15
CA GLN A 352 -10.69 -6.89 -2.41
C GLN A 352 -12.08 -7.47 -2.63
N GLY A 353 -12.25 -8.35 -3.62
CA GLY A 353 -13.53 -8.96 -3.94
C GLY A 353 -14.24 -9.67 -2.78
N MET A 354 -13.49 -10.13 -1.79
CA MET A 354 -14.03 -10.84 -0.62
C MET A 354 -14.14 -10.00 0.65
N LEU A 355 -13.47 -8.86 0.75
CA LEU A 355 -13.48 -8.01 1.95
C LEU A 355 -14.58 -6.94 1.94
N GLY A 356 -15.28 -6.76 0.82
CA GLY A 356 -16.21 -5.64 0.63
C GLY A 356 -15.48 -4.32 0.34
N GLU A 357 -16.21 -3.34 -0.20
CA GLU A 357 -15.67 -2.02 -0.56
C GLU A 357 -15.55 -1.09 0.63
N THR A 358 -16.46 -1.24 1.55
CA THR A 358 -16.53 -0.48 2.81
C THR A 358 -16.14 -1.37 3.96
N PRO A 359 -15.65 -0.79 5.07
CA PRO A 359 -15.42 -1.57 6.27
C PRO A 359 -16.72 -2.25 6.73
N PRO A 360 -16.64 -3.43 7.37
CA PRO A 360 -17.82 -4.13 7.86
C PRO A 360 -18.68 -3.25 8.80
N GLU A 361 -19.97 -3.27 8.63
CA GLU A 361 -20.90 -2.55 9.51
C GLU A 361 -20.83 -3.08 10.95
N MET A 362 -20.87 -2.15 11.90
CA MET A 362 -20.82 -2.46 13.32
C MET A 362 -22.08 -3.21 13.77
N PRO A 363 -21.98 -4.24 14.63
CA PRO A 363 -23.13 -4.96 15.15
C PRO A 363 -24.14 -4.02 15.86
N LYS A 364 -25.42 -4.26 15.68
CA LYS A 364 -26.46 -3.47 16.34
C LYS A 364 -26.44 -3.66 17.87
N LYS A 365 -26.07 -4.86 18.34
CA LYS A 365 -25.98 -5.16 19.77
C LYS A 365 -24.51 -5.16 20.18
N LEU A 366 -24.13 -4.20 20.99
CA LEU A 366 -22.77 -4.01 21.49
C LEU A 366 -22.61 -4.52 22.92
N PRO A 367 -21.38 -4.88 23.37
CA PRO A 367 -21.06 -5.02 24.78
C PRO A 367 -21.39 -3.73 25.54
N LYS A 368 -21.89 -3.85 26.78
CA LYS A 368 -22.35 -2.69 27.56
C LYS A 368 -21.32 -1.57 27.64
N LEU A 369 -20.05 -1.90 27.90
CA LEU A 369 -18.95 -0.91 27.94
C LEU A 369 -18.77 -0.20 26.60
N ILE A 370 -18.77 -0.93 25.50
CA ILE A 370 -18.62 -0.32 24.16
C ILE A 370 -19.84 0.54 23.81
N SER A 371 -21.05 0.09 24.17
CA SER A 371 -22.27 0.87 24.00
C SER A 371 -22.20 2.19 24.78
N LEU A 372 -21.71 2.16 26.03
CA LEU A 372 -21.50 3.35 26.84
C LEU A 372 -20.45 4.28 26.21
N LEU A 373 -19.27 3.76 25.86
CA LEU A 373 -18.17 4.56 25.32
C LEU A 373 -18.51 5.20 23.95
N THR A 374 -19.45 4.63 23.21
CA THR A 374 -19.90 5.17 21.92
C THR A 374 -21.23 5.93 22.02
N SER A 375 -21.84 6.03 23.21
CA SER A 375 -23.17 6.63 23.40
C SER A 375 -23.26 8.11 23.04
N LYS A 376 -22.17 8.85 23.24
CA LYS A 376 -22.06 10.29 22.93
C LYS A 376 -21.44 10.57 21.55
N THR A 377 -21.15 9.51 20.80
CA THR A 377 -20.45 9.58 19.50
C THR A 377 -21.45 9.47 18.36
N PRO A 378 -21.39 10.36 17.34
CA PRO A 378 -22.18 10.22 16.10
C PRO A 378 -21.92 8.89 15.41
N ASP A 379 -22.94 8.36 14.71
CA ASP A 379 -22.89 7.02 14.11
C ASP A 379 -21.70 6.81 13.17
N VAL A 380 -21.34 7.82 12.40
CA VAL A 380 -20.20 7.79 11.46
C VAL A 380 -18.87 7.52 12.16
N TYR A 381 -18.72 7.90 13.43
CA TYR A 381 -17.48 7.74 14.20
C TYR A 381 -17.50 6.56 15.16
N LYS A 382 -18.64 5.94 15.41
CA LYS A 382 -18.78 4.85 16.41
C LYS A 382 -17.81 3.70 16.16
N ALA A 383 -17.63 3.28 14.91
CA ALA A 383 -16.73 2.19 14.55
C ALA A 383 -15.26 2.52 14.86
N ALA A 384 -14.84 3.77 14.60
CA ALA A 384 -13.48 4.22 14.92
C ALA A 384 -13.26 4.27 16.44
N VAL A 385 -14.19 4.87 17.20
CA VAL A 385 -14.11 4.95 18.66
C VAL A 385 -14.12 3.55 19.27
N ALA A 386 -15.04 2.67 18.87
CA ALA A 386 -15.16 1.31 19.39
C ALA A 386 -13.89 0.47 19.22
N ASN A 387 -13.09 0.76 18.19
CA ASN A 387 -11.78 0.10 17.99
C ASN A 387 -10.64 0.80 18.73
N ALA A 388 -10.68 2.14 18.85
CA ALA A 388 -9.59 2.93 19.40
C ALA A 388 -9.50 2.94 20.93
N VAL A 389 -10.54 2.58 21.65
CA VAL A 389 -10.56 2.65 23.14
C VAL A 389 -9.72 1.59 23.84
N PHE A 390 -9.36 0.50 23.17
CA PHE A 390 -8.73 -0.66 23.79
C PHE A 390 -7.32 -0.44 24.31
N PRO A 391 -6.41 0.34 23.67
CA PRO A 391 -5.10 0.65 24.26
C PRO A 391 -5.21 1.36 25.62
N ALA A 392 -6.18 2.25 25.77
CA ALA A 392 -6.46 2.94 27.03
C ALA A 392 -7.06 1.99 28.08
N LEU A 393 -8.06 1.15 27.70
CA LEU A 393 -8.62 0.14 28.60
C LEU A 393 -7.57 -0.88 29.03
N GLY A 394 -6.70 -1.34 28.13
CA GLY A 394 -5.62 -2.27 28.42
C GLY A 394 -4.59 -1.69 29.39
N ALA A 395 -4.38 -0.35 29.41
CA ALA A 395 -3.43 0.29 30.29
C ALA A 395 -3.80 0.16 31.80
N HIS A 396 -5.05 -0.17 32.12
CA HIS A 396 -5.52 -0.42 33.50
C HIS A 396 -5.20 -1.85 34.01
N LEU A 397 -4.88 -2.81 33.12
CA LEU A 397 -4.66 -4.21 33.46
C LEU A 397 -3.22 -4.48 33.91
N CYS A 398 -2.85 -3.98 35.11
CA CYS A 398 -1.54 -4.23 35.68
C CYS A 398 -1.43 -5.63 36.29
N GLY A 399 -0.40 -6.39 35.87
CA GLY A 399 -0.15 -7.74 36.39
C GLY A 399 -1.23 -8.76 36.00
N VAL A 400 -1.90 -8.55 34.89
CA VAL A 400 -2.92 -9.46 34.32
C VAL A 400 -2.41 -10.06 33.04
N SER A 401 -2.54 -11.38 32.91
CA SER A 401 -2.27 -12.11 31.67
C SER A 401 -3.39 -13.09 31.32
N PHE A 402 -3.43 -13.49 30.06
CA PHE A 402 -4.41 -14.39 29.48
C PHE A 402 -3.69 -15.45 28.64
N THR A 403 -4.12 -16.72 28.72
CA THR A 403 -3.52 -17.81 27.94
C THR A 403 -4.19 -17.92 26.57
N TYR A 404 -3.43 -17.77 25.49
CA TYR A 404 -3.92 -17.91 24.13
C TYR A 404 -3.97 -19.37 23.67
N THR A 405 -4.45 -19.64 22.46
CA THR A 405 -4.64 -20.98 21.89
C THR A 405 -3.36 -21.79 21.69
N ASP A 406 -2.21 -21.13 21.67
CA ASP A 406 -0.86 -21.69 21.56
C ASP A 406 -0.19 -21.92 22.93
N ASN A 407 -0.93 -21.76 24.03
CA ASN A 407 -0.47 -21.81 25.42
C ASN A 407 0.54 -20.71 25.80
N VAL A 408 0.61 -19.63 25.03
CA VAL A 408 1.41 -18.45 25.38
C VAL A 408 0.57 -17.47 26.18
N GLU A 409 1.15 -16.94 27.26
CA GLU A 409 0.54 -15.90 28.07
C GLU A 409 0.77 -14.52 27.47
N HIS A 410 -0.31 -13.79 27.21
CA HIS A 410 -0.30 -12.43 26.70
C HIS A 410 -0.81 -11.45 27.77
N GLU A 411 -0.16 -10.33 27.91
CA GLU A 411 -0.66 -9.14 28.64
C GLU A 411 -1.50 -8.28 27.67
N ALA A 412 -2.30 -7.35 28.20
CA ALA A 412 -3.18 -6.49 27.38
C ALA A 412 -2.41 -5.39 26.63
N THR A 413 -1.34 -5.77 25.91
CA THR A 413 -0.62 -4.84 25.04
C THR A 413 -1.41 -4.63 23.77
N LEU A 414 -1.94 -3.42 23.63
CA LEU A 414 -2.80 -3.04 22.51
C LEU A 414 -2.32 -1.71 21.91
N MET A 415 -2.25 -1.69 20.60
CA MET A 415 -1.80 -0.54 19.81
C MET A 415 -2.85 -0.25 18.75
N ASN A 416 -3.23 1.01 18.57
CA ASN A 416 -4.24 1.38 17.58
C ASN A 416 -3.82 2.56 16.73
N CYS A 417 -4.04 2.48 15.43
CA CYS A 417 -3.81 3.54 14.48
C CYS A 417 -5.09 3.87 13.69
N LEU A 418 -5.64 5.06 13.93
CA LEU A 418 -6.76 5.60 13.18
C LEU A 418 -6.27 6.29 11.92
N MET A 419 -6.48 5.66 10.77
CA MET A 419 -6.13 6.21 9.46
C MET A 419 -7.38 6.60 8.67
N ALA A 420 -7.57 7.89 8.42
CA ALA A 420 -8.77 8.39 7.76
C ALA A 420 -8.47 9.60 6.86
N PRO A 421 -9.36 10.02 5.97
CA PRO A 421 -9.16 11.19 5.12
C PRO A 421 -8.81 12.47 5.89
N THR A 422 -8.30 13.47 5.20
CA THR A 422 -8.05 14.80 5.78
C THR A 422 -9.38 15.46 6.12
N GLY A 423 -9.49 16.05 7.33
CA GLY A 423 -10.73 16.72 7.75
C GLY A 423 -11.82 15.80 8.30
N SER A 424 -11.65 14.48 8.29
CA SER A 424 -12.65 13.47 8.66
C SER A 424 -12.98 13.36 10.16
N GLY A 425 -12.60 14.31 11.00
CA GLY A 425 -12.96 14.29 12.43
C GLY A 425 -12.22 13.24 13.27
N LYS A 426 -10.93 12.96 12.98
CA LYS A 426 -10.09 11.97 13.72
C LYS A 426 -10.00 12.22 15.22
N GLY A 427 -10.28 13.44 15.71
CA GLY A 427 -10.40 13.74 17.13
C GLY A 427 -11.59 13.08 17.83
N CYS A 428 -12.47 12.36 17.11
CA CYS A 428 -13.62 11.65 17.69
C CYS A 428 -13.24 10.67 18.81
N ILE A 429 -12.00 10.17 18.84
CA ILE A 429 -11.50 9.23 19.84
C ILE A 429 -10.99 9.93 21.11
N ASP A 430 -10.83 11.25 21.12
CA ASP A 430 -10.14 12.00 22.18
C ASP A 430 -10.91 11.98 23.49
N GLU A 431 -12.20 12.33 23.44
CA GLU A 431 -13.03 12.39 24.65
C GLU A 431 -13.24 11.01 25.29
N PRO A 432 -13.64 9.96 24.59
CA PRO A 432 -13.75 8.64 25.20
C PRO A 432 -12.45 8.16 25.86
N ILE A 433 -11.31 8.36 25.20
CA ILE A 433 -9.99 7.99 25.75
C ILE A 433 -9.65 8.85 26.98
N ARG A 434 -9.95 10.15 26.96
CA ARG A 434 -9.71 11.05 28.10
C ARG A 434 -10.49 10.61 29.35
N HIS A 435 -11.75 10.20 29.18
CA HIS A 435 -12.57 9.71 30.29
C HIS A 435 -12.09 8.34 30.81
N ILE A 436 -11.69 7.41 29.92
CA ILE A 436 -11.07 6.14 30.33
C ILE A 436 -9.80 6.38 31.16
N MET A 437 -8.95 7.30 30.75
CA MET A 437 -7.64 7.55 31.38
C MET A 437 -7.70 8.55 32.55
N ALA A 438 -8.86 9.02 32.96
CA ALA A 438 -9.00 10.12 33.93
C ALA A 438 -8.43 9.83 35.32
N ASP A 439 -8.57 8.58 35.81
CA ASP A 439 -8.00 8.14 37.09
C ASP A 439 -6.47 8.03 37.03
N ILE A 440 -5.94 7.43 35.95
CA ILE A 440 -4.50 7.33 35.71
C ILE A 440 -3.90 8.73 35.61
N LYS A 441 -4.53 9.63 34.83
CA LYS A 441 -4.07 11.00 34.67
C LYS A 441 -3.97 11.73 36.00
N ARG A 442 -5.00 11.63 36.82
CA ARG A 442 -5.01 12.27 38.16
C ARG A 442 -3.89 11.74 39.06
N ARG A 443 -3.64 10.43 39.05
CA ARG A 443 -2.52 9.84 39.80
C ARG A 443 -1.18 10.30 39.24
N ASP A 444 -1.02 10.32 37.94
CA ASP A 444 0.23 10.71 37.28
C ASP A 444 0.55 12.16 37.54
N GLU A 445 -0.41 13.11 37.49
CA GLU A 445 -0.23 14.53 37.83
C GLU A 445 0.27 14.72 39.28
N GLU A 446 -0.26 13.92 40.22
CA GLU A 446 0.21 13.90 41.61
C GLU A 446 1.66 13.36 41.71
N ASN A 447 1.95 12.27 41.03
CA ASN A 447 3.28 11.65 41.00
C ASN A 447 4.32 12.53 40.30
N GLU A 448 3.95 13.23 39.24
CA GLU A 448 4.80 14.21 38.56
C GLU A 448 5.18 15.36 39.47
N ARG A 449 4.24 15.85 40.29
CA ARG A 449 4.51 16.87 41.30
C ARG A 449 5.50 16.36 42.34
N ARG A 450 5.30 15.15 42.87
CA ARG A 450 6.24 14.52 43.85
C ARG A 450 7.62 14.27 43.23
N GLU A 451 7.67 13.86 41.97
CA GLU A 451 8.94 13.69 41.23
C GLU A 451 9.66 15.01 41.01
N ALA A 452 8.94 16.08 40.69
CA ALA A 452 9.53 17.43 40.56
C ALA A 452 10.11 17.97 41.87
N GLU A 453 9.43 17.71 42.99
CA GLU A 453 9.93 18.04 44.34
C GLU A 453 11.20 17.27 44.66
N TRP A 454 11.21 15.95 44.45
CA TRP A 454 12.41 15.12 44.65
C TRP A 454 13.58 15.58 43.77
N LYS A 455 13.36 15.92 42.50
CA LYS A 455 14.38 16.45 41.60
C LYS A 455 14.96 17.78 42.10
N LYS A 456 14.14 18.70 42.65
CA LYS A 456 14.60 19.95 43.26
C LYS A 456 15.47 19.69 44.48
N ASP A 457 15.10 18.71 45.32
CA ASP A 457 15.87 18.38 46.52
C ASP A 457 17.19 17.69 46.17
N CYS A 458 17.23 16.86 45.12
CA CYS A 458 18.48 16.33 44.58
C CYS A 458 19.42 17.44 44.09
N GLN A 459 18.89 18.47 43.44
CA GLN A 459 19.68 19.61 42.95
C GLN A 459 20.25 20.47 44.09
N LYS A 460 19.49 20.66 45.20
CA LYS A 460 19.95 21.43 46.37
C LYS A 460 21.11 20.76 47.09
N LYS A 461 21.23 19.43 47.05
CA LYS A 461 22.24 18.69 47.82
C LYS A 461 23.68 18.79 47.29
N GLY A 462 23.90 19.23 46.06
CA GLY A 462 25.24 19.35 45.45
C GLY A 462 25.90 18.00 45.14
N ALA A 463 27.01 18.04 44.37
CA ALA A 463 27.63 16.86 43.77
C ALA A 463 28.31 15.87 44.76
N ASN A 464 28.59 16.28 45.99
CA ASN A 464 29.37 15.51 46.95
C ASN A 464 28.59 14.89 48.13
N LYS A 465 27.26 14.84 48.05
CA LYS A 465 26.43 14.21 49.09
C LYS A 465 25.70 12.98 48.54
N ASP A 466 25.36 12.04 49.45
CA ASP A 466 24.60 10.83 49.10
C ASP A 466 23.37 11.17 48.25
N LYS A 467 23.24 10.49 47.12
CA LYS A 467 22.09 10.67 46.22
C LYS A 467 20.81 10.32 46.95
N LEU A 468 19.81 11.22 46.90
CA LEU A 468 18.47 10.91 47.40
C LEU A 468 17.88 9.77 46.57
N VAL A 469 17.44 8.73 47.24
CA VAL A 469 16.70 7.65 46.60
C VAL A 469 15.38 8.20 46.08
N ARG A 470 14.98 7.78 44.91
CA ARG A 470 13.68 8.14 44.35
C ARG A 470 12.58 7.59 45.25
N PRO A 471 11.56 8.38 45.61
CA PRO A 471 10.44 7.89 46.40
C PRO A 471 9.75 6.68 45.73
N GLU A 472 9.36 5.70 46.54
CA GLU A 472 8.60 4.53 46.08
C GLU A 472 7.19 4.91 45.64
N GLY A 473 6.60 4.11 44.70
CA GLY A 473 5.24 4.28 44.22
C GLY A 473 5.04 5.50 43.31
N LEU A 474 6.11 6.07 42.75
CA LEU A 474 6.02 7.14 41.74
C LEU A 474 5.77 6.56 40.33
N VAL A 475 4.62 5.92 40.16
CA VAL A 475 4.22 5.39 38.86
C VAL A 475 3.66 6.50 37.98
N ILE A 476 4.25 6.69 36.80
CA ILE A 476 3.77 7.59 35.75
C ILE A 476 3.56 6.75 34.49
N GLN A 477 2.31 6.63 34.07
CA GLN A 477 1.92 5.81 32.91
C GLN A 477 1.74 6.62 31.64
N ILE A 478 1.19 7.85 31.74
CA ILE A 478 0.99 8.72 30.58
C ILE A 478 2.31 9.38 30.26
N ILE A 479 2.78 9.20 29.03
CA ILE A 479 4.07 9.71 28.58
C ILE A 479 3.90 10.62 27.37
N ASP A 480 4.79 11.60 27.23
CA ASP A 480 4.78 12.51 26.10
C ASP A 480 5.32 11.83 24.83
N PRO A 481 4.81 12.21 23.64
CA PRO A 481 5.34 11.70 22.37
C PRO A 481 6.80 12.09 22.12
N ASP A 482 7.22 13.25 22.61
CA ASP A 482 8.59 13.76 22.49
C ASP A 482 9.47 13.24 23.63
N MET A 483 10.04 12.05 23.42
CA MET A 483 10.97 11.48 24.39
C MET A 483 12.15 10.78 23.74
N THR A 484 13.25 10.70 24.49
CA THR A 484 14.41 9.93 24.09
C THR A 484 14.27 8.46 24.50
N LYS A 485 15.03 7.56 23.82
CA LYS A 485 15.07 6.14 24.20
C LYS A 485 15.42 5.93 25.68
N PRO A 486 16.43 6.61 26.27
CA PRO A 486 16.71 6.49 27.69
C PRO A 486 15.52 6.86 28.58
N ALA A 487 14.82 7.95 28.27
CA ALA A 487 13.65 8.38 29.02
C ALA A 487 12.53 7.35 28.97
N LEU A 488 12.25 6.77 27.80
CA LEU A 488 11.25 5.71 27.64
C LEU A 488 11.62 4.46 28.46
N VAL A 489 12.87 4.00 28.39
CA VAL A 489 13.34 2.84 29.16
C VAL A 489 13.20 3.12 30.67
N THR A 490 13.58 4.31 31.13
CA THR A 490 13.40 4.70 32.54
C THR A 490 11.92 4.69 32.93
N ARG A 491 11.04 5.30 32.13
CA ARG A 491 9.59 5.32 32.44
C ARG A 491 8.98 3.93 32.50
N MET A 492 9.36 3.02 31.58
CA MET A 492 8.89 1.63 31.62
C MET A 492 9.42 0.87 32.85
N ASP A 493 10.66 1.12 33.26
CA ASP A 493 11.26 0.50 34.45
C ASP A 493 10.60 1.00 35.74
N GLU A 494 10.38 2.31 35.86
CA GLU A 494 9.73 2.97 36.96
C GLU A 494 8.20 2.79 37.01
N ALA A 495 7.61 2.21 35.98
CA ALA A 495 6.16 1.98 35.93
C ALA A 495 5.70 0.78 36.80
N GLU A 496 6.60 0.09 37.51
CA GLU A 496 6.28 -0.96 38.49
C GLU A 496 5.30 -2.03 37.92
N GLY A 497 5.49 -2.42 36.66
CA GLY A 497 4.65 -3.40 36.00
C GLY A 497 3.40 -2.86 35.33
N HIS A 498 3.12 -1.57 35.42
CA HIS A 498 2.03 -0.94 34.68
C HIS A 498 2.44 -0.69 33.22
N PHE A 499 1.42 -0.52 32.35
CA PHE A 499 1.63 -0.14 30.95
C PHE A 499 1.90 1.36 30.87
N VAL A 500 2.97 1.75 30.18
CA VAL A 500 3.10 3.15 29.74
C VAL A 500 2.20 3.37 28.53
N TYR A 501 1.57 4.55 28.48
CA TYR A 501 0.59 4.89 27.45
C TYR A 501 0.92 6.22 26.79
N VAL A 502 0.79 6.29 25.46
CA VAL A 502 0.90 7.55 24.73
C VAL A 502 -0.25 7.71 23.72
N LYS A 503 -0.76 8.92 23.63
CA LYS A 503 -1.70 9.30 22.56
C LYS A 503 -1.03 10.30 21.62
N LEU A 504 -0.93 9.94 20.36
CA LEU A 504 -0.29 10.69 19.30
C LEU A 504 -1.36 11.28 18.37
N ASN A 505 -1.42 12.59 18.28
CA ASN A 505 -2.31 13.26 17.33
C ASN A 505 -1.88 13.05 15.88
N GLU A 506 -0.58 12.83 15.66
CA GLU A 506 0.02 12.51 14.35
C GLU A 506 1.01 11.36 14.53
N LEU A 507 0.92 10.37 13.65
CA LEU A 507 1.78 9.17 13.67
C LEU A 507 3.28 9.51 13.52
N ASP A 508 3.59 10.60 12.81
CA ASP A 508 4.97 11.05 12.54
C ASP A 508 5.75 11.38 13.82
N LEU A 509 5.06 11.65 14.95
CA LEU A 509 5.72 11.89 16.23
C LEU A 509 6.55 10.70 16.71
N PHE A 510 6.23 9.47 16.29
CA PHE A 510 7.09 8.31 16.53
C PHE A 510 8.48 8.42 15.89
N GLU A 511 8.66 9.25 14.86
CA GLU A 511 9.98 9.42 14.24
C GLU A 511 11.02 10.01 15.20
N GLN A 512 10.61 10.62 16.30
CA GLN A 512 11.53 11.09 17.33
C GLN A 512 12.22 9.91 18.03
N LEU A 513 11.57 8.76 18.13
CA LEU A 513 12.13 7.52 18.67
C LEU A 513 12.89 6.66 17.64
N LYS A 514 13.11 7.16 16.42
CA LYS A 514 13.72 6.38 15.32
C LYS A 514 15.16 5.92 15.56
N GLY A 515 15.89 6.58 16.46
CA GLY A 515 17.28 6.27 16.79
C GLY A 515 18.23 6.39 15.60
N GLN A 516 19.48 5.92 15.77
CA GLN A 516 20.52 6.00 14.73
C GLN A 516 20.21 5.13 13.48
N THR A 517 19.55 4.00 13.67
CA THR A 517 19.18 3.09 12.56
C THR A 517 17.95 3.54 11.77
N GLY A 518 17.25 4.58 12.24
CA GLY A 518 16.02 5.07 11.63
C GLY A 518 14.80 4.15 11.80
N LYS A 519 14.91 2.98 12.44
CA LYS A 519 13.85 1.96 12.58
C LYS A 519 13.54 1.55 14.02
N GLN A 520 14.14 2.16 15.05
CA GLN A 520 13.99 1.71 16.44
C GLN A 520 12.55 1.78 16.95
N HIS A 521 11.76 2.78 16.54
CA HIS A 521 10.34 2.89 16.89
C HIS A 521 9.51 1.71 16.36
N PHE A 522 9.82 1.18 15.20
CA PHE A 522 9.14 -0.01 14.66
C PHE A 522 9.53 -1.28 15.44
N GLN A 523 10.79 -1.39 15.86
CA GLN A 523 11.23 -2.47 16.74
C GLN A 523 10.52 -2.42 18.09
N LEU A 524 10.33 -1.23 18.67
CA LEU A 524 9.56 -1.02 19.88
C LEU A 524 8.11 -1.53 19.74
N MET A 525 7.45 -1.21 18.63
CA MET A 525 6.09 -1.71 18.35
C MET A 525 6.03 -3.23 18.29
N CYS A 526 7.03 -3.87 17.68
CA CYS A 526 7.11 -5.33 17.62
C CYS A 526 7.34 -5.93 19.02
N LEU A 527 8.32 -5.40 19.77
CA LEU A 527 8.65 -5.88 21.12
C LEU A 527 7.49 -5.67 22.11
N ALA A 528 6.76 -4.57 21.98
CA ALA A 528 5.61 -4.31 22.84
C ALA A 528 4.54 -5.40 22.68
N PHE A 529 4.28 -5.84 21.45
CA PHE A 529 3.27 -6.87 21.19
C PHE A 529 3.72 -8.28 21.56
N ASP A 530 5.01 -8.60 21.38
CA ASP A 530 5.52 -9.96 21.57
C ASP A 530 5.61 -10.28 23.07
N PRO A 531 5.01 -11.40 23.55
CA PRO A 531 4.93 -11.71 24.98
C PRO A 531 6.28 -11.75 25.69
N LYS A 532 6.34 -11.22 26.90
CA LYS A 532 7.52 -11.24 27.77
C LYS A 532 8.77 -10.55 27.20
N SER A 533 8.63 -9.79 26.10
CA SER A 533 9.74 -9.04 25.50
C SER A 533 10.24 -7.92 26.40
N GLU A 534 11.54 -7.66 26.33
CA GLU A 534 12.21 -6.60 27.07
C GLU A 534 12.74 -5.54 26.12
N TYR A 535 12.67 -4.27 26.53
CA TYR A 535 13.23 -3.15 25.80
C TYR A 535 14.22 -2.38 26.67
N GLY A 536 15.49 -2.68 26.50
CA GLY A 536 16.52 -2.17 27.39
C GLY A 536 17.64 -1.42 26.69
N GLN A 537 18.50 -0.86 27.50
CA GLN A 537 19.79 -0.34 27.09
C GLN A 537 20.85 -0.58 28.16
N THR A 538 22.10 -0.73 27.73
CA THR A 538 23.27 -0.85 28.58
C THR A 538 24.24 0.30 28.26
N ARG A 539 24.69 1.02 29.29
CA ARG A 539 25.66 2.13 29.20
C ARG A 539 26.67 2.03 30.33
N TYR A 540 27.89 2.44 30.10
CA TYR A 540 28.97 2.40 31.10
C TYR A 540 29.11 3.67 31.95
N GLY A 541 28.47 4.77 31.58
CA GLY A 541 28.55 6.01 32.32
C GLY A 541 27.85 5.97 33.68
N THR A 542 28.41 6.52 34.71
CA THR A 542 27.86 6.53 36.07
C THR A 542 26.49 7.23 36.20
N GLN A 543 26.15 8.08 35.24
CA GLN A 543 24.85 8.78 35.17
C GLN A 543 23.96 8.21 34.05
N SER A 544 24.37 7.12 33.42
CA SER A 544 23.62 6.52 32.30
C SER A 544 22.56 5.55 32.78
N VAL A 545 21.42 5.56 32.14
CA VAL A 545 20.36 4.58 32.37
C VAL A 545 20.82 3.23 31.86
N THR A 546 20.82 2.22 32.72
CA THR A 546 21.01 0.81 32.37
C THR A 546 19.90 0.02 33.01
N ALA A 547 18.88 -0.30 32.20
CA ALA A 547 17.70 -1.06 32.62
C ALA A 547 17.18 -1.92 31.46
N ARG A 548 16.42 -2.98 31.80
CA ARG A 548 15.75 -3.87 30.86
C ARG A 548 14.32 -4.15 31.31
N PRO A 549 13.44 -3.16 31.30
CA PRO A 549 12.05 -3.39 31.64
C PRO A 549 11.34 -4.27 30.60
N ARG A 550 10.29 -4.94 31.02
CA ARG A 550 9.31 -5.51 30.09
C ARG A 550 8.70 -4.40 29.26
N CYS A 551 8.53 -4.67 27.94
CA CYS A 551 8.01 -3.68 27.01
C CYS A 551 6.47 -3.60 27.11
N ARG A 552 5.95 -3.02 28.18
CA ARG A 552 4.52 -2.74 28.37
C ARG A 552 4.18 -1.35 27.84
N PHE A 553 3.86 -1.29 26.54
CA PHE A 553 3.68 -0.03 25.84
C PHE A 553 2.42 -0.03 24.99
N ASN A 554 1.39 0.68 25.44
CA ASN A 554 0.12 0.87 24.74
C ASN A 554 0.07 2.26 24.11
N TRP A 555 -0.55 2.37 22.93
CA TRP A 555 -0.68 3.68 22.30
C TRP A 555 -1.85 3.79 21.34
N ASN A 556 -2.31 5.02 21.14
CA ASN A 556 -3.19 5.44 20.07
C ASN A 556 -2.47 6.45 19.17
N ALA A 557 -2.61 6.31 17.87
CA ALA A 557 -2.11 7.28 16.90
C ALA A 557 -3.16 7.60 15.85
N CYS A 558 -3.13 8.82 15.34
CA CYS A 558 -3.94 9.26 14.22
C CYS A 558 -3.05 9.58 13.02
N SER A 559 -3.57 9.37 11.82
CA SER A 559 -2.90 9.78 10.58
C SER A 559 -3.87 9.96 9.43
N THR A 560 -3.46 10.68 8.39
CA THR A 560 -4.14 10.54 7.11
C THR A 560 -3.70 9.23 6.44
N ILE A 561 -4.56 8.66 5.59
CA ILE A 561 -4.25 7.39 4.90
C ILE A 561 -2.92 7.49 4.14
N ILE A 562 -2.69 8.60 3.42
CA ILE A 562 -1.47 8.83 2.64
C ILE A 562 -0.22 8.91 3.54
N LYS A 563 -0.29 9.67 4.65
CA LYS A 563 0.83 9.77 5.59
C LYS A 563 1.11 8.43 6.28
N GLY A 564 0.07 7.72 6.74
CA GLY A 564 0.21 6.42 7.37
C GLY A 564 0.85 5.39 6.43
N ARG A 565 0.40 5.29 5.19
CA ARG A 565 1.04 4.43 4.17
C ARG A 565 2.51 4.79 3.97
N ARG A 566 2.85 6.08 3.90
CA ARG A 566 4.24 6.55 3.77
C ARG A 566 5.09 6.16 4.99
N PHE A 567 4.55 6.31 6.20
CA PHE A 567 5.23 5.96 7.44
C PHE A 567 5.60 4.47 7.48
N PHE A 568 4.64 3.59 7.21
CA PHE A 568 4.86 2.13 7.25
C PHE A 568 5.56 1.57 6.01
N ARG A 569 5.72 2.35 4.92
CA ARG A 569 6.36 1.87 3.68
C ARG A 569 7.77 1.30 3.89
N LYS A 570 8.48 1.76 4.90
CA LYS A 570 9.85 1.31 5.23
C LYS A 570 9.91 -0.07 5.89
N VAL A 571 8.77 -0.61 6.33
CA VAL A 571 8.67 -1.81 7.17
C VAL A 571 7.47 -2.70 6.82
N LEU A 572 7.06 -2.70 5.55
CA LEU A 572 5.89 -3.45 5.08
C LEU A 572 5.96 -4.94 5.44
N THR A 573 7.15 -5.53 5.35
CA THR A 573 7.43 -6.94 5.65
C THR A 573 8.05 -7.18 7.02
N ASP A 574 8.43 -6.11 7.75
CA ASP A 574 9.16 -6.21 9.03
C ASP A 574 8.25 -6.47 10.25
N GLY A 575 6.95 -6.59 10.04
CA GLY A 575 5.96 -7.06 11.02
C GLY A 575 5.21 -6.05 11.89
N PRO A 576 5.48 -4.72 11.94
CA PRO A 576 4.70 -3.79 12.75
C PRO A 576 3.21 -3.76 12.37
N ILE A 577 2.90 -3.74 11.06
CA ILE A 577 1.52 -3.66 10.55
C ILE A 577 0.64 -4.78 11.09
N SER A 578 1.17 -6.00 11.20
CA SER A 578 0.41 -7.13 11.72
C SER A 578 0.07 -7.01 13.21
N ARG A 579 0.85 -6.23 13.98
CA ARG A 579 0.76 -6.09 15.44
C ARG A 579 -0.07 -4.90 15.92
N ILE A 580 -0.45 -4.01 15.01
CA ILE A 580 -1.23 -2.81 15.27
C ILE A 580 -2.67 -3.05 14.83
N ASN A 581 -3.65 -2.63 15.62
CA ASN A 581 -5.03 -2.54 15.18
C ASN A 581 -5.22 -1.29 14.33
N PHE A 582 -5.85 -1.43 13.17
CA PHE A 582 -6.17 -0.30 12.32
C PHE A 582 -7.69 -0.05 12.30
N CYS A 583 -8.04 1.22 12.30
CA CYS A 583 -9.42 1.66 12.09
C CYS A 583 -9.47 2.89 11.19
N THR A 584 -10.64 3.18 10.66
CA THR A 584 -10.87 4.30 9.75
C THR A 584 -12.20 4.99 10.02
N ILE A 585 -12.38 6.14 9.42
CA ILE A 585 -13.63 6.87 9.33
C ILE A 585 -14.03 6.86 7.86
N PRO A 586 -15.27 6.52 7.49
CA PRO A 586 -15.74 6.59 6.11
C PRO A 586 -15.55 7.99 5.50
N GLU A 587 -15.42 8.06 4.19
CA GLU A 587 -15.44 9.35 3.50
C GLU A 587 -16.82 10.00 3.63
N GLU A 588 -16.83 11.27 3.98
CA GLU A 588 -18.05 12.05 4.07
C GLU A 588 -18.57 12.40 2.66
N VAL A 589 -19.87 12.41 2.52
CA VAL A 589 -20.50 12.92 1.30
C VAL A 589 -20.32 14.44 1.27
N ILE A 590 -19.87 14.99 0.16
CA ILE A 590 -19.68 16.44 0.01
C ILE A 590 -20.98 17.18 0.29
N GLY A 591 -20.95 18.09 1.25
CA GLY A 591 -22.12 18.88 1.66
C GLY A 591 -23.01 18.22 2.72
N SER A 592 -22.57 17.09 3.33
CA SER A 592 -23.26 16.52 4.48
C SER A 592 -23.19 17.45 5.70
N GLU A 593 -24.21 17.35 6.55
CA GLU A 593 -24.22 18.09 7.82
C GLU A 593 -23.10 17.62 8.75
N GLN A 594 -22.53 18.57 9.50
CA GLN A 594 -21.50 18.25 10.49
C GLN A 594 -22.05 17.37 11.60
N PRO A 595 -21.42 16.22 11.90
CA PRO A 595 -21.88 15.35 12.97
C PRO A 595 -21.78 16.02 14.34
N VAL A 596 -22.86 15.94 15.14
CA VAL A 596 -22.93 16.55 16.47
C VAL A 596 -22.69 15.50 17.56
N PHE A 597 -21.69 15.74 18.40
CA PHE A 597 -21.38 14.89 19.56
C PHE A 597 -22.33 15.15 20.73
N GLY A 598 -22.64 14.12 21.49
CA GLY A 598 -23.26 14.27 22.80
C GLY A 598 -22.26 14.83 23.83
N ILE A 599 -22.79 15.24 24.98
CA ILE A 599 -21.99 15.80 26.08
C ILE A 599 -21.56 14.66 27.02
N TYR A 600 -20.25 14.58 27.28
CA TYR A 600 -19.70 13.71 28.33
C TYR A 600 -19.81 14.45 29.67
N ASP A 601 -20.70 14.00 30.50
CA ASP A 601 -21.03 14.60 31.80
C ASP A 601 -20.63 13.71 32.98
N LEU A 602 -20.89 14.16 34.20
CA LEU A 602 -20.60 13.39 35.41
C LEU A 602 -21.35 12.04 35.46
N ALA A 603 -22.56 11.98 34.90
CA ALA A 603 -23.33 10.74 34.84
C ALA A 603 -22.64 9.70 33.97
N PHE A 604 -22.01 10.12 32.86
CA PHE A 604 -21.18 9.25 32.02
C PHE A 604 -19.99 8.70 32.82
N ASP A 605 -19.30 9.54 33.60
CA ASP A 605 -18.17 9.10 34.43
C ASP A 605 -18.61 8.13 35.53
N GLU A 606 -19.76 8.36 36.14
CA GLU A 606 -20.32 7.45 37.15
C GLU A 606 -20.68 6.09 36.57
N GLU A 607 -21.23 6.04 35.34
CA GLU A 607 -21.52 4.80 34.64
C GLU A 607 -20.23 4.06 34.16
N LEU A 608 -19.20 4.80 33.77
CA LEU A 608 -17.93 4.24 33.32
C LEU A 608 -17.09 3.67 34.49
N LYS A 609 -17.10 4.35 35.63
CA LYS A 609 -16.26 4.03 36.79
C LYS A 609 -16.29 2.56 37.21
N PRO A 610 -17.43 1.86 37.32
CA PRO A 610 -17.46 0.44 37.73
C PRO A 610 -16.66 -0.48 36.77
N TYR A 611 -16.59 -0.16 35.48
CA TYR A 611 -15.81 -0.92 34.51
C TYR A 611 -14.30 -0.69 34.71
N ILE A 612 -13.90 0.56 34.92
CA ILE A 612 -12.50 0.92 35.19
C ILE A 612 -12.03 0.32 36.51
N ASP A 613 -12.86 0.37 37.58
CA ASP A 613 -12.54 -0.24 38.88
C ASP A 613 -12.30 -1.75 38.77
N LYS A 614 -13.08 -2.47 37.95
CA LYS A 614 -12.89 -3.90 37.66
C LYS A 614 -11.59 -4.17 36.92
N LEU A 615 -11.24 -3.35 35.94
CA LEU A 615 -9.94 -3.46 35.23
C LEU A 615 -8.78 -3.21 36.17
N ASN A 616 -8.85 -2.16 37.00
CA ASN A 616 -7.81 -1.82 37.96
C ASN A 616 -7.63 -2.87 39.09
N SER A 617 -8.68 -3.58 39.46
CA SER A 617 -8.66 -4.57 40.53
C SER A 617 -8.25 -5.97 40.07
N ALA A 618 -8.29 -6.25 38.79
CA ALA A 618 -7.93 -7.56 38.23
C ALA A 618 -6.45 -7.87 38.43
N ARG A 619 -6.12 -9.15 38.74
CA ARG A 619 -4.74 -9.62 38.95
C ARG A 619 -4.58 -11.08 38.50
N GLY A 620 -3.35 -11.42 38.11
CA GLY A 620 -2.94 -12.80 37.82
C GLY A 620 -3.31 -13.29 36.42
N VAL A 621 -3.21 -14.59 36.23
CA VAL A 621 -3.62 -15.24 34.98
C VAL A 621 -5.13 -15.45 35.04
N LEU A 622 -5.84 -14.81 34.11
CA LEU A 622 -7.30 -14.90 34.01
C LEU A 622 -7.69 -15.84 32.88
N ASP A 623 -8.41 -16.88 33.21
CA ASP A 623 -8.88 -17.85 32.23
C ASP A 623 -10.31 -17.51 31.75
N CYS A 624 -10.50 -17.50 30.46
CA CYS A 624 -11.79 -17.26 29.82
C CYS A 624 -12.04 -18.29 28.71
N GLN A 625 -12.74 -19.38 29.06
CA GLN A 625 -13.02 -20.49 28.13
C GLN A 625 -13.79 -20.05 26.90
N GLN A 626 -14.69 -19.05 27.05
CA GLN A 626 -15.46 -18.50 25.93
C GLN A 626 -14.56 -17.71 24.98
N ALA A 627 -13.64 -16.88 25.51
CA ALA A 627 -12.66 -16.16 24.69
C ALA A 627 -11.71 -17.12 23.98
N TYR A 628 -11.29 -18.22 24.63
CA TYR A 628 -10.47 -19.26 24.02
C TYR A 628 -11.18 -19.96 22.85
N LYS A 629 -12.47 -20.32 23.03
CA LYS A 629 -13.29 -20.91 21.95
C LYS A 629 -13.47 -19.92 20.80
N LEU A 630 -13.74 -18.66 21.13
CA LEU A 630 -13.84 -17.60 20.12
C LEU A 630 -12.54 -17.43 19.33
N ALA A 631 -11.37 -17.44 20.00
CA ALA A 631 -10.08 -17.34 19.33
C ALA A 631 -9.89 -18.46 18.29
N LYS A 632 -10.23 -19.71 18.64
CA LYS A 632 -10.19 -20.85 17.71
C LYS A 632 -11.11 -20.67 16.52
N GLN A 633 -12.33 -20.19 16.76
CA GLN A 633 -13.30 -19.91 15.70
C GLN A 633 -12.75 -18.83 14.75
N LEU A 634 -12.24 -17.71 15.29
CA LEU A 634 -11.69 -16.62 14.50
C LEU A 634 -10.48 -17.04 13.65
N GLN A 635 -9.58 -17.87 14.24
CA GLN A 635 -8.46 -18.45 13.49
C GLN A 635 -8.95 -19.33 12.34
N GLN A 636 -10.00 -20.13 12.56
CA GLN A 636 -10.59 -20.97 11.54
C GLN A 636 -11.24 -20.13 10.43
N GLU A 637 -12.01 -19.10 10.77
CA GLU A 637 -12.62 -18.18 9.80
C GLU A 637 -11.55 -17.50 8.94
N CYS A 638 -10.47 -16.99 9.55
CA CYS A 638 -9.35 -16.41 8.82
C CYS A 638 -8.62 -17.40 7.92
N ALA A 639 -8.42 -18.65 8.39
CA ALA A 639 -7.80 -19.71 7.59
C ALA A 639 -8.67 -20.08 6.37
N GLU A 640 -9.98 -20.12 6.53
CA GLU A 640 -10.93 -20.38 5.45
C GLU A 640 -10.91 -19.25 4.43
N PHE A 641 -10.96 -18.01 4.90
CA PHE A 641 -10.84 -16.85 4.03
C PHE A 641 -9.51 -16.81 3.26
N ALA A 642 -8.39 -17.06 3.94
CA ALA A 642 -7.07 -17.12 3.30
C ALA A 642 -6.98 -18.21 2.22
N ARG A 643 -7.58 -19.37 2.47
CA ARG A 643 -7.64 -20.45 1.47
C ARG A 643 -8.51 -20.07 0.26
N LEU A 644 -9.61 -19.38 0.51
CA LEU A 644 -10.52 -18.93 -0.55
C LEU A 644 -9.88 -17.82 -1.39
N SER A 645 -9.28 -16.82 -0.75
CA SER A 645 -8.61 -15.70 -1.43
C SER A 645 -7.23 -16.04 -1.98
N GLN A 646 -6.63 -17.14 -1.53
CA GLN A 646 -5.22 -17.53 -1.84
C GLN A 646 -4.23 -16.39 -1.58
N SER A 647 -4.49 -15.57 -0.56
CA SER A 647 -3.68 -14.41 -0.17
C SER A 647 -2.75 -14.77 0.98
N ASP A 648 -1.45 -14.90 0.70
CA ASP A 648 -0.41 -15.07 1.72
C ASP A 648 -0.35 -13.84 2.64
N THR A 649 -0.52 -12.64 2.07
CA THR A 649 -0.54 -11.40 2.84
C THR A 649 -1.69 -11.37 3.84
N TYR A 650 -2.92 -11.75 3.44
CA TYR A 650 -4.04 -11.86 4.37
C TYR A 650 -3.76 -12.90 5.46
N TRP A 651 -3.25 -14.08 5.09
CA TRP A 651 -2.90 -15.13 6.02
C TRP A 651 -1.89 -14.66 7.06
N ASN A 652 -0.79 -14.04 6.62
CA ASN A 652 0.29 -13.55 7.49
C ASN A 652 -0.20 -12.46 8.45
N LEU A 653 -1.05 -11.53 7.99
CA LEU A 653 -1.62 -10.46 8.82
C LEU A 653 -2.64 -10.99 9.83
N SER A 654 -3.43 -12.00 9.46
CA SER A 654 -4.54 -12.53 10.26
C SER A 654 -4.09 -13.18 11.56
N HIS A 655 -2.93 -13.81 11.61
CA HIS A 655 -2.41 -14.48 12.81
C HIS A 655 -2.38 -13.55 14.03
N ARG A 656 -1.80 -12.37 13.87
CA ARG A 656 -1.69 -11.39 14.96
C ARG A 656 -2.97 -10.58 15.14
N ALA A 657 -3.73 -10.35 14.07
CA ALA A 657 -5.05 -9.73 14.18
C ALA A 657 -6.02 -10.57 15.03
N CYS A 658 -5.96 -11.91 14.93
CA CYS A 658 -6.71 -12.82 15.81
C CYS A 658 -6.30 -12.66 17.27
N VAL A 659 -5.01 -12.51 17.58
CA VAL A 659 -4.53 -12.25 18.95
C VAL A 659 -5.05 -10.90 19.46
N ILE A 660 -4.98 -9.84 18.66
CA ILE A 660 -5.51 -8.51 19.01
C ILE A 660 -6.99 -8.59 19.31
N ALA A 661 -7.78 -9.23 18.45
CA ALA A 661 -9.21 -9.37 18.62
C ALA A 661 -9.53 -10.17 19.91
N TRP A 662 -8.86 -11.28 20.13
CA TRP A 662 -9.01 -12.07 21.34
C TRP A 662 -8.64 -11.29 22.60
N LEU A 663 -7.57 -10.50 22.60
CA LEU A 663 -7.22 -9.62 23.72
C LEU A 663 -8.32 -8.59 24.01
N LYS A 664 -8.96 -8.03 22.98
CA LYS A 664 -10.13 -7.15 23.15
C LYS A 664 -11.28 -7.87 23.84
N ALA A 665 -11.56 -9.13 23.47
CA ALA A 665 -12.57 -9.94 24.15
C ALA A 665 -12.22 -10.18 25.63
N CYS A 666 -10.95 -10.45 25.94
CA CYS A 666 -10.47 -10.61 27.31
C CYS A 666 -10.61 -9.32 28.13
N VAL A 667 -10.23 -8.16 27.57
CA VAL A 667 -10.42 -6.85 28.22
C VAL A 667 -11.91 -6.61 28.53
N LEU A 668 -12.81 -6.87 27.58
CA LEU A 668 -14.26 -6.72 27.78
C LEU A 668 -14.81 -7.70 28.83
N TYR A 669 -14.31 -8.92 28.86
CA TYR A 669 -14.67 -9.92 29.86
C TYR A 669 -14.31 -9.47 31.28
N VAL A 670 -13.09 -8.93 31.48
CA VAL A 670 -12.66 -8.39 32.78
C VAL A 670 -13.47 -7.14 33.14
N ALA A 671 -13.64 -6.21 32.23
CA ALA A 671 -14.44 -5.00 32.45
C ALA A 671 -15.90 -5.34 32.83
N ASN A 672 -16.45 -6.43 32.32
CA ASN A 672 -17.78 -6.92 32.66
C ASN A 672 -17.81 -7.76 33.96
N GLY A 673 -16.73 -7.76 34.75
CA GLY A 673 -16.65 -8.49 36.01
C GLY A 673 -16.54 -9.99 35.86
N LEU A 674 -15.74 -10.46 34.90
CA LEU A 674 -15.53 -11.85 34.56
C LEU A 674 -16.81 -12.58 34.13
N GLN A 675 -17.75 -11.84 33.53
CA GLN A 675 -18.98 -12.38 32.98
C GLN A 675 -18.96 -12.25 31.46
N TRP A 676 -19.20 -13.39 30.79
CA TRP A 676 -19.25 -13.42 29.34
C TRP A 676 -20.64 -13.02 28.80
N GLU A 677 -20.68 -12.12 27.85
CA GLU A 677 -21.87 -11.76 27.09
C GLU A 677 -21.73 -12.19 25.64
N LYS A 678 -22.82 -12.63 25.00
CA LYS A 678 -22.81 -13.00 23.57
C LYS A 678 -22.36 -11.83 22.68
N SER A 679 -22.73 -10.60 23.07
CA SER A 679 -22.32 -9.38 22.37
C SER A 679 -20.80 -9.18 22.31
N ILE A 680 -20.02 -9.73 23.28
CA ILE A 680 -18.57 -9.69 23.23
C ILE A 680 -18.05 -10.49 22.03
N ALA A 681 -18.58 -11.68 21.77
CA ALA A 681 -18.19 -12.49 20.63
C ALA A 681 -18.53 -11.82 19.29
N GLU A 682 -19.75 -11.30 19.16
CA GLU A 682 -20.23 -10.63 17.95
C GLU A 682 -19.39 -9.37 17.64
N PHE A 683 -19.14 -8.56 18.64
CA PHE A 683 -18.30 -7.39 18.55
C PHE A 683 -16.86 -7.72 18.19
N THR A 684 -16.26 -8.73 18.83
CA THR A 684 -14.87 -9.14 18.60
C THR A 684 -14.69 -9.68 17.19
N SER A 685 -15.62 -10.51 16.71
CA SER A 685 -15.59 -11.01 15.32
C SER A 685 -15.72 -9.88 14.31
N TRP A 686 -16.59 -8.91 14.57
CA TRP A 686 -16.68 -7.71 13.75
C TRP A 686 -15.38 -6.90 13.78
N SER A 687 -14.82 -6.64 14.96
CA SER A 687 -13.61 -5.84 15.14
C SER A 687 -12.40 -6.45 14.42
N LEU A 688 -12.27 -7.81 14.40
CA LEU A 688 -11.27 -8.50 13.62
C LEU A 688 -11.43 -8.26 12.12
N ARG A 689 -12.67 -8.43 11.61
CA ARG A 689 -12.95 -8.22 10.18
C ARG A 689 -12.70 -6.77 9.77
N TYR A 690 -13.01 -5.82 10.66
CA TYR A 690 -12.78 -4.39 10.45
C TYR A 690 -11.29 -4.06 10.39
N ASP A 691 -10.49 -4.57 11.32
CA ASP A 691 -9.03 -4.41 11.34
C ASP A 691 -8.39 -5.04 10.09
N MET A 692 -8.80 -6.25 9.73
CA MET A 692 -8.30 -6.93 8.54
C MET A 692 -8.67 -6.20 7.26
N TRP A 693 -9.89 -5.66 7.18
CA TRP A 693 -10.29 -4.81 6.06
C TRP A 693 -9.36 -3.59 5.95
N CYS A 694 -9.13 -2.86 7.05
CA CYS A 694 -8.22 -1.73 7.06
C CYS A 694 -6.79 -2.10 6.65
N LYS A 695 -6.25 -3.19 7.17
CA LYS A 695 -4.90 -3.68 6.84
C LYS A 695 -4.76 -3.99 5.36
N MET A 696 -5.73 -4.70 4.79
CA MET A 696 -5.70 -5.04 3.37
C MET A 696 -5.94 -3.83 2.47
N ALA A 697 -6.90 -2.96 2.82
CA ALA A 697 -7.19 -1.74 2.06
C ALA A 697 -6.02 -0.75 2.05
N PHE A 698 -5.31 -0.61 3.17
CA PHE A 698 -4.22 0.36 3.29
C PHE A 698 -2.87 -0.18 2.82
N PHE A 699 -2.57 -1.45 3.06
CA PHE A 699 -1.23 -1.98 2.92
C PHE A 699 -1.14 -3.25 2.06
N GLY A 700 -2.24 -3.97 1.84
CA GLY A 700 -2.23 -5.29 1.19
C GLY A 700 -1.44 -5.30 -0.11
N ALA A 701 -1.73 -4.38 -1.07
CA ALA A 701 -0.99 -4.30 -2.34
C ALA A 701 0.48 -3.91 -2.17
N ASP A 702 0.78 -3.04 -1.21
CA ASP A 702 2.14 -2.60 -0.98
C ASP A 702 2.99 -3.73 -0.37
N ILE A 703 2.41 -4.53 0.54
CA ILE A 703 3.05 -5.72 1.11
C ILE A 703 3.29 -6.76 0.03
N GLU A 704 2.29 -7.08 -0.77
CA GLU A 704 2.42 -8.06 -1.84
C GLU A 704 3.48 -7.68 -2.87
N ARG A 705 3.58 -6.39 -3.20
CA ARG A 705 4.66 -5.88 -4.07
C ARG A 705 6.03 -6.00 -3.42
N ALA A 706 6.13 -5.69 -2.12
CA ALA A 706 7.38 -5.79 -1.38
C ALA A 706 7.86 -7.25 -1.23
N GLU A 707 6.93 -8.19 -0.99
CA GLU A 707 7.23 -9.63 -0.89
C GLU A 707 7.70 -10.24 -2.23
N ARG A 708 7.30 -9.64 -3.37
CA ARG A 708 7.74 -10.08 -4.70
C ARG A 708 9.13 -9.63 -5.07
N GLY A 709 9.73 -8.72 -4.30
CA GLY A 709 10.97 -8.02 -4.65
C GLY A 709 10.79 -7.00 -5.77
N GLU A 710 11.57 -5.94 -5.78
CA GLU A 710 11.55 -4.91 -6.84
C GLU A 710 11.94 -5.48 -8.22
N ASP A 711 12.52 -6.68 -8.27
CA ASP A 711 13.08 -7.31 -9.49
C ASP A 711 12.09 -8.21 -10.26
N GLY A 712 10.81 -8.23 -9.95
CA GLY A 712 9.85 -9.01 -10.75
C GLY A 712 10.17 -10.51 -10.92
N SER A 713 11.17 -11.06 -10.21
CA SER A 713 11.52 -12.46 -10.27
C SER A 713 10.43 -13.27 -9.60
N LEU A 714 9.69 -13.89 -10.42
CA LEU A 714 8.60 -14.81 -10.30
C LEU A 714 8.82 -15.92 -9.27
N ASN A 715 8.61 -15.62 -7.99
CA ASN A 715 8.13 -16.62 -7.07
C ASN A 715 6.69 -16.28 -6.68
N ARG A 716 5.79 -16.25 -7.67
CA ARG A 716 4.35 -16.24 -7.40
C ARG A 716 3.98 -17.53 -6.69
N ARG A 717 3.80 -17.46 -5.39
CA ARG A 717 3.18 -18.53 -4.61
C ARG A 717 1.68 -18.45 -4.81
N GLY A 718 1.20 -19.02 -5.90
CA GLY A 718 -0.22 -19.19 -6.20
C GLY A 718 -0.98 -17.95 -6.65
N PRO A 719 -2.08 -18.14 -7.38
CA PRO A 719 -2.97 -17.07 -7.83
C PRO A 719 -3.74 -16.51 -6.65
N ARG A 720 -4.07 -15.22 -6.74
CA ARG A 720 -4.71 -14.46 -5.67
C ARG A 720 -6.13 -14.89 -5.36
N ASN A 721 -6.87 -15.35 -6.34
CA ASN A 721 -8.21 -15.87 -6.17
C ASN A 721 -8.61 -16.74 -7.36
N LEU A 722 -8.15 -17.99 -7.35
CA LEU A 722 -8.46 -18.95 -8.44
C LEU A 722 -9.96 -19.18 -8.58
N LEU A 723 -10.72 -19.12 -7.49
CA LEU A 723 -12.15 -19.35 -7.54
C LEU A 723 -12.88 -18.17 -8.22
N GLU A 724 -12.46 -16.93 -8.00
CA GLU A 724 -13.00 -15.75 -8.70
C GLU A 724 -12.70 -15.78 -10.20
N MET A 725 -11.51 -16.23 -10.58
CA MET A 725 -11.08 -16.31 -11.98
C MET A 725 -11.81 -17.39 -12.79
N LEU A 726 -12.44 -18.34 -12.12
CA LEU A 726 -13.25 -19.35 -12.78
C LEU A 726 -14.65 -18.81 -13.09
N PRO A 727 -15.33 -19.29 -14.14
CA PRO A 727 -16.75 -19.02 -14.35
C PRO A 727 -17.60 -19.64 -13.22
N ASN A 728 -18.85 -19.23 -13.10
CA ASN A 728 -19.75 -19.77 -12.09
C ASN A 728 -19.95 -21.27 -12.21
N GLU A 729 -20.10 -21.74 -13.42
CA GLU A 729 -20.01 -23.15 -13.77
C GLU A 729 -18.71 -23.38 -14.52
N PHE A 730 -17.90 -24.31 -14.05
CA PHE A 730 -16.59 -24.59 -14.59
C PHE A 730 -16.27 -26.07 -14.58
N THR A 731 -15.35 -26.45 -15.45
CA THR A 731 -14.84 -27.81 -15.58
C THR A 731 -13.43 -27.95 -14.99
N LEU A 732 -12.96 -29.18 -14.86
CA LEU A 732 -11.55 -29.43 -14.51
C LEU A 732 -10.59 -28.75 -15.50
N ASN A 733 -10.96 -28.67 -16.78
CA ASN A 733 -10.14 -28.00 -17.80
C ASN A 733 -10.08 -26.48 -17.60
N ASP A 734 -11.16 -25.85 -17.16
CA ASP A 734 -11.15 -24.43 -16.81
C ASP A 734 -10.23 -24.16 -15.60
N ALA A 735 -10.28 -25.02 -14.61
CA ALA A 735 -9.38 -24.95 -13.46
C ALA A 735 -7.91 -25.11 -13.85
N LYS A 736 -7.60 -26.03 -14.79
CA LYS A 736 -6.25 -26.20 -15.35
C LYS A 736 -5.79 -24.94 -16.08
N ARG A 737 -6.67 -24.37 -16.92
CA ARG A 737 -6.37 -23.17 -17.69
C ARG A 737 -6.08 -21.98 -16.79
N VAL A 738 -6.93 -21.72 -15.79
CA VAL A 738 -6.72 -20.64 -14.82
C VAL A 738 -5.42 -20.85 -14.02
N ARG A 739 -5.12 -22.06 -13.58
CA ARG A 739 -3.86 -22.35 -12.92
C ARG A 739 -2.65 -22.13 -13.82
N GLN A 740 -2.74 -22.48 -15.10
CA GLN A 740 -1.68 -22.27 -16.08
C GLN A 740 -1.46 -20.78 -16.36
N GLN A 741 -2.52 -19.99 -16.50
CA GLN A 741 -2.46 -18.54 -16.67
C GLN A 741 -1.75 -17.85 -15.49
N GLU A 742 -1.91 -18.40 -14.29
CA GLU A 742 -1.26 -17.91 -13.09
C GLU A 742 0.12 -18.55 -12.82
N GLY A 743 0.68 -19.28 -13.78
CA GLY A 743 2.01 -19.90 -13.66
C GLY A 743 2.07 -21.08 -12.68
N LEU A 744 0.93 -21.64 -12.29
CA LEU A 744 0.84 -22.80 -11.40
C LEU A 744 0.82 -24.11 -12.18
N SER A 745 1.24 -25.18 -11.48
CA SER A 745 1.13 -26.54 -12.03
C SER A 745 -0.32 -26.89 -12.40
N ASN A 746 -0.56 -27.23 -13.66
CA ASN A 746 -1.84 -27.65 -14.23
C ASN A 746 -2.05 -29.16 -14.21
N GLN A 747 -1.24 -29.94 -13.44
CA GLN A 747 -1.41 -31.39 -13.30
C GLN A 747 -2.80 -31.72 -12.77
N ASP A 748 -3.46 -32.71 -13.37
CA ASP A 748 -4.83 -33.15 -13.06
C ASP A 748 -5.02 -33.37 -11.57
N LYS A 749 -4.15 -34.13 -10.95
CA LYS A 749 -4.20 -34.44 -9.51
C LYS A 749 -4.16 -33.21 -8.60
N LYS A 750 -3.46 -32.15 -9.00
CA LYS A 750 -3.40 -30.88 -8.23
C LYS A 750 -4.66 -30.04 -8.41
N CYS A 751 -5.20 -30.01 -9.62
CA CYS A 751 -6.47 -29.33 -9.91
C CYS A 751 -7.64 -30.05 -9.22
N GLU A 752 -7.70 -31.37 -9.31
CA GLU A 752 -8.72 -32.18 -8.62
C GLU A 752 -8.67 -32.03 -7.10
N ASN A 753 -7.50 -32.01 -6.49
CA ASN A 753 -7.35 -31.81 -5.07
C ASN A 753 -7.82 -30.41 -4.63
N MET A 754 -7.53 -29.38 -5.42
CA MET A 754 -8.02 -28.03 -5.20
C MET A 754 -9.55 -27.98 -5.26
N ILE A 755 -10.15 -28.50 -6.32
CA ILE A 755 -11.60 -28.55 -6.48
C ILE A 755 -12.24 -29.39 -5.38
N ARG A 756 -11.66 -30.53 -5.03
CA ARG A 756 -12.14 -31.39 -3.92
C ARG A 756 -12.17 -30.65 -2.59
N GLN A 757 -11.15 -29.82 -2.30
CA GLN A 757 -11.15 -28.98 -1.11
C GLN A 757 -12.27 -27.93 -1.15
N TRP A 758 -12.50 -27.29 -2.29
CA TRP A 758 -13.60 -26.34 -2.44
C TRP A 758 -14.97 -27.00 -2.27
N VAL A 759 -15.16 -28.19 -2.83
CA VAL A 759 -16.39 -28.98 -2.64
C VAL A 759 -16.57 -29.35 -1.17
N HIS A 760 -15.53 -29.87 -0.52
CA HIS A 760 -15.57 -30.23 0.90
C HIS A 760 -15.91 -29.05 1.82
N ARG A 761 -15.56 -27.81 1.39
CA ARG A 761 -15.81 -26.56 2.12
C ARG A 761 -17.11 -25.87 1.69
N ASN A 762 -17.90 -26.49 0.83
CA ASN A 762 -19.13 -25.92 0.26
C ASN A 762 -18.94 -24.62 -0.50
N TYR A 763 -17.74 -24.32 -0.99
CA TYR A 763 -17.50 -23.16 -1.88
C TYR A 763 -17.91 -23.48 -3.33
N VAL A 764 -17.93 -24.75 -3.65
CA VAL A 764 -18.27 -25.28 -4.96
C VAL A 764 -19.17 -26.49 -4.78
N LEU A 765 -20.22 -26.59 -5.59
CA LEU A 765 -21.07 -27.74 -5.70
C LEU A 765 -20.67 -28.55 -6.93
N ARG A 766 -20.57 -29.87 -6.80
CA ARG A 766 -20.34 -30.78 -7.92
C ARG A 766 -21.67 -31.07 -8.60
N VAL A 767 -21.80 -30.72 -9.87
CA VAL A 767 -23.04 -30.94 -10.65
C VAL A 767 -22.96 -32.26 -11.45
N THR A 768 -21.83 -32.53 -12.08
CA THR A 768 -21.53 -33.78 -12.77
C THR A 768 -20.12 -34.23 -12.40
N ASP A 769 -19.66 -35.34 -12.97
CA ASP A 769 -18.30 -35.83 -12.72
C ASP A 769 -17.21 -34.86 -13.15
N ASP A 770 -17.47 -33.97 -14.08
CA ASP A 770 -16.52 -33.00 -14.65
C ASP A 770 -17.01 -31.54 -14.60
N SER A 771 -18.19 -31.27 -14.03
CA SER A 771 -18.71 -29.90 -13.92
C SER A 771 -19.02 -29.49 -12.49
N PHE A 772 -18.71 -28.24 -12.17
CA PHE A 772 -18.75 -27.67 -10.85
C PHE A 772 -19.40 -26.28 -10.90
N VAL A 773 -20.17 -25.93 -9.88
CA VAL A 773 -20.82 -24.61 -9.74
C VAL A 773 -20.37 -23.96 -8.45
N LYS A 774 -20.05 -22.68 -8.50
CA LYS A 774 -19.72 -21.91 -7.31
C LYS A 774 -20.93 -21.87 -6.37
N ALA A 775 -20.75 -22.24 -5.13
CA ALA A 775 -21.76 -22.06 -4.09
C ALA A 775 -21.73 -20.60 -3.59
N SER A 776 -22.91 -20.05 -3.24
CA SER A 776 -22.97 -18.76 -2.57
C SER A 776 -22.31 -18.89 -1.19
N ILE A 777 -21.32 -18.05 -0.93
CA ILE A 777 -20.73 -17.93 0.41
C ILE A 777 -21.63 -16.97 1.18
N THR A 778 -22.31 -17.48 2.19
CA THR A 778 -23.07 -16.69 3.16
C THR A 778 -22.17 -16.00 4.16
#